data_59af3cb80fbd4e158dc106c3dc405c42
#
_entry.id   59af3cb80fbd4e158dc106c3dc405c42
#
_cell.length_a   1.000
_cell.length_b   1.000
_cell.length_c   1.000
_cell.angle_alpha   90.00
_cell.angle_beta   90.00
_cell.angle_gamma   90.00
#
_symmetry.space_group_name_H-M   'P 1'
#
loop_
_entity.id
_entity.type
_entity.pdbx_description
1 polymer ?
#
loop_
_entity_poly.entity_id
_entity_poly.type
_entity_poly.pdbx_seq_one_letter_code
_entity_poly.pdbx_strand_id
1 'polypeptide(L)'
;MECPYCKYENRDGVRYCSNCGKPMPSTTATSTSNSTTIGGTSRALNVGTSLQGGRYAIKEILGQGGMGAALLATDKRLDNKQVVIKELISDNTDPEKFKEDEHNFKQEVVTLAHLDHPLIPNVTDNFEEGSRYFMVQEYAEGENLEDRMDRLNQPMKEREVLLIASEMLDVLDYLSQQTPPIVHRDIKPANIIIGSKDRRAHLVDFGIARADVARNARRKQTSALGTPGYAPPEQYQGNADPRSDLYALGATLHHLLTNRDPRNYPPFTYPSVRTLNPQLSPEVERVVARAVNNDITQRYQSAAAMKRDVDDILLKRFGVSGNISSYTLGTSGPMAAAGAAGAVGGSSMANTFANQPTRVRQPPITPVPPPPPQQPGAVYSPPPRQQGGNNVARNFLLFLVVILLLGALAFVAVNNLRGRGTTTTGNNTPTPTVTVPSSGIGVTKAPDGEYIGISDGTFAFDTSRGDGDTKQQAAQKLAQGDSGGAVALWSSGLSTDTNDAEALIYKEDQRVLSSGNPYITVVVGTMLTGDTATVSVGHDDLQGAYVAQKEFNDGAKLPNSVEVRLLIANAGSKQDYTNAVAQQIVQLAKVDKTFVGVMGWPFSGYANNAIKVLAAAHITMVSQTASSDALTGISPYFFRVAPPNKDQAIAGAKYAEQVLHARNVALFYDPSNLYTQSLADAFRTQFTADGNKIVAEEKYTVGKPTFTQLLNDAETHNPDLIYFAGYASDASVLLTDLPTSGQFANLQIMGGDALYELGGYTSSAHDARVRLHFTTFAYPDEWQIVCSSSHSGACSTPSFFGEYKAAYDPNNQHKGGPYGYTRADGDVILSYDATLVMLTAGGKALTGTKTAITPNDLQQALKQIKGAQAIQGISGQISFGSDGDPINKALVILKVIQGGFFVQDA
;
A
#
# COMPACT_ATOMS: atom_id res chain seq x y z
N MET A 1 -28.42 28.32 12.51
CA MET A 1 -28.11 29.61 11.84
C MET A 1 -27.56 29.35 10.46
N GLU A 2 -28.20 29.86 9.41
CA GLU A 2 -27.79 29.63 8.01
C GLU A 2 -26.57 30.50 7.63
N CYS A 3 -25.59 29.96 6.98
CA CYS A 3 -24.42 30.71 6.53
C CYS A 3 -24.77 31.65 5.37
N PRO A 4 -24.46 32.92 5.46
CA PRO A 4 -24.82 33.92 4.40
C PRO A 4 -24.03 33.65 3.11
N TYR A 5 -22.94 32.92 3.13
CA TYR A 5 -22.07 32.69 1.97
C TYR A 5 -22.34 31.37 1.23
N CYS A 6 -22.64 30.26 1.95
CA CYS A 6 -22.83 28.94 1.33
C CYS A 6 -24.18 28.30 1.67
N LYS A 7 -25.07 28.98 2.39
CA LYS A 7 -26.42 28.52 2.77
C LYS A 7 -26.48 27.28 3.68
N TYR A 8 -25.33 26.81 4.16
CA TYR A 8 -25.27 25.66 5.07
C TYR A 8 -25.82 26.02 6.44
N GLU A 9 -26.63 25.14 7.03
CA GLU A 9 -27.23 25.32 8.32
C GLU A 9 -26.28 24.92 9.44
N ASN A 10 -25.78 25.90 10.19
CA ASN A 10 -24.85 25.73 11.30
C ASN A 10 -25.58 25.77 12.65
N ARG A 11 -25.00 25.16 13.66
CA ARG A 11 -25.49 25.29 15.05
C ARG A 11 -25.43 26.76 15.47
N ASP A 12 -26.37 27.16 16.32
CA ASP A 12 -26.42 28.54 16.82
C ASP A 12 -25.18 28.85 17.69
N GLY A 13 -24.59 30.01 17.46
CA GLY A 13 -23.43 30.48 18.21
C GLY A 13 -22.07 30.16 17.63
N VAL A 14 -21.97 29.49 16.44
CA VAL A 14 -20.69 29.30 15.76
C VAL A 14 -20.18 30.59 15.15
N ARG A 15 -18.87 30.85 15.29
CA ARG A 15 -18.24 32.06 14.70
C ARG A 15 -17.85 31.89 13.24
N TYR A 16 -17.66 30.65 12.80
CA TYR A 16 -17.29 30.29 11.42
C TYR A 16 -18.21 29.18 10.93
N CYS A 17 -18.56 29.22 9.66
CA CYS A 17 -19.36 28.18 9.04
C CYS A 17 -18.57 26.86 8.96
N SER A 18 -19.15 25.78 9.46
CA SER A 18 -18.52 24.44 9.45
C SER A 18 -18.36 23.84 8.05
N ASN A 19 -19.03 24.42 7.02
CA ASN A 19 -18.93 23.95 5.65
C ASN A 19 -17.93 24.77 4.80
N CYS A 20 -17.96 26.12 4.89
CA CYS A 20 -17.13 26.97 4.04
C CYS A 20 -16.06 27.78 4.79
N GLY A 21 -15.93 27.60 6.12
CA GLY A 21 -14.93 28.29 6.94
C GLY A 21 -15.10 29.80 7.09
N LYS A 22 -16.07 30.42 6.44
CA LYS A 22 -16.26 31.89 6.51
C LYS A 22 -16.91 32.34 7.80
N PRO A 23 -16.61 33.58 8.30
CA PRO A 23 -17.15 34.06 9.56
C PRO A 23 -18.66 34.25 9.51
N MET A 24 -19.34 33.86 10.59
CA MET A 24 -20.78 34.02 10.77
C MET A 24 -21.10 35.33 11.49
N PRO A 25 -22.20 36.00 11.18
CA PRO A 25 -22.57 37.24 11.82
C PRO A 25 -22.86 37.07 13.30
N SER A 26 -22.23 37.86 14.17
CA SER A 26 -22.39 37.83 15.62
C SER A 26 -23.71 38.49 16.01
N THR A 27 -24.63 37.75 16.61
CA THR A 27 -25.78 38.34 17.29
C THR A 27 -25.37 38.79 18.72
N THR A 28 -25.16 40.08 18.88
CA THR A 28 -25.02 40.75 20.19
C THR A 28 -26.34 40.71 20.93
N ALA A 29 -26.46 39.87 21.95
CA ALA A 29 -27.51 39.98 22.93
C ALA A 29 -26.86 40.30 24.29
N THR A 30 -27.13 41.50 24.74
CA THR A 30 -26.85 42.01 26.08
C THR A 30 -27.74 41.28 27.08
N SER A 31 -27.20 40.62 28.10
CA SER A 31 -27.89 40.43 29.38
C SER A 31 -26.96 39.99 30.47
N THR A 32 -27.08 40.69 31.53
CA THR A 32 -26.71 40.66 32.94
C THR A 32 -26.58 39.30 33.59
N SER A 33 -25.55 39.27 34.47
CA SER A 33 -25.20 38.33 35.53
C SER A 33 -26.28 37.49 36.15
N ASN A 34 -26.07 36.20 36.37
CA ASN A 34 -26.05 35.58 37.69
C ASN A 34 -25.40 34.19 37.65
N SER A 35 -24.57 33.95 38.64
CA SER A 35 -23.87 32.71 38.95
C SER A 35 -24.79 31.54 39.29
N THR A 36 -24.53 30.35 38.77
CA THR A 36 -24.67 29.10 39.52
C THR A 36 -23.85 27.98 38.79
N THR A 37 -23.00 27.35 39.57
CA THR A 37 -22.12 26.23 39.26
C THR A 37 -22.90 24.98 38.90
N ILE A 38 -22.62 24.34 37.76
CA ILE A 38 -22.73 22.87 37.58
C ILE A 38 -21.79 22.50 36.43
N GLY A 39 -20.97 21.44 36.60
CA GLY A 39 -19.88 21.00 35.79
C GLY A 39 -20.21 20.72 34.33
N GLY A 40 -19.22 20.96 33.49
CA GLY A 40 -19.30 20.59 32.08
C GLY A 40 -18.25 21.31 31.22
N THR A 41 -17.41 20.54 30.57
CA THR A 41 -16.65 20.80 29.36
C THR A 41 -15.68 21.99 29.36
N SER A 42 -14.41 21.63 29.32
CA SER A 42 -13.21 22.44 29.13
C SER A 42 -13.35 23.39 27.95
N ARG A 43 -13.60 24.66 28.18
CA ARG A 43 -13.59 25.69 27.13
C ARG A 43 -12.20 26.28 27.02
N ALA A 44 -11.73 26.56 25.76
CA ALA A 44 -10.47 27.24 25.52
C ALA A 44 -10.34 28.55 26.32
N LEU A 45 -9.11 28.91 26.68
CA LEU A 45 -8.80 30.15 27.37
C LEU A 45 -9.17 31.38 26.55
N ASN A 46 -9.67 32.42 27.21
CA ASN A 46 -10.05 33.65 26.56
C ASN A 46 -8.89 34.67 26.52
N VAL A 47 -8.92 35.58 25.54
CA VAL A 47 -8.05 36.75 25.50
C VAL A 47 -8.20 37.52 26.82
N GLY A 48 -7.08 37.94 27.39
CA GLY A 48 -7.00 38.62 28.66
C GLY A 48 -6.81 37.70 29.89
N THR A 49 -6.91 36.38 29.71
CA THR A 49 -6.56 35.43 30.78
C THR A 49 -5.08 35.52 31.13
N SER A 50 -4.78 35.46 32.43
CA SER A 50 -3.38 35.40 32.89
C SER A 50 -3.09 33.98 33.44
N LEU A 51 -1.96 33.44 33.05
CA LEU A 51 -1.47 32.11 33.45
C LEU A 51 -0.24 32.20 34.34
N GLN A 52 0.10 31.11 35.03
CA GLN A 52 1.27 30.95 35.89
C GLN A 52 1.38 32.11 36.90
N GLY A 53 0.30 32.33 37.70
CA GLY A 53 0.27 33.40 38.69
C GLY A 53 0.40 34.80 38.12
N GLY A 54 -0.07 35.03 36.90
CA GLY A 54 -0.05 36.34 36.23
C GLY A 54 1.19 36.64 35.42
N ARG A 55 2.11 35.65 35.25
CA ARG A 55 3.32 35.79 34.43
C ARG A 55 2.99 35.95 32.95
N TYR A 56 2.15 35.05 32.39
CA TYR A 56 1.77 35.09 31.01
C TYR A 56 0.38 35.70 30.82
N ALA A 57 0.27 36.69 29.97
CA ALA A 57 -1.01 37.33 29.65
C ALA A 57 -1.37 37.02 28.17
N ILE A 58 -2.50 36.34 27.96
CA ILE A 58 -2.98 35.94 26.63
C ILE A 58 -3.47 37.16 25.85
N LYS A 59 -2.87 37.41 24.68
CA LYS A 59 -3.23 38.51 23.80
C LYS A 59 -4.17 38.11 22.67
N GLU A 60 -3.94 36.92 22.10
CA GLU A 60 -4.63 36.46 20.91
C GLU A 60 -4.67 34.95 20.86
N ILE A 61 -5.68 34.38 20.20
CA ILE A 61 -5.77 32.96 19.87
C ILE A 61 -5.29 32.80 18.44
N LEU A 62 -4.09 32.24 18.25
CA LEU A 62 -3.49 32.03 16.92
C LEU A 62 -4.16 30.86 16.18
N GLY A 63 -4.59 29.82 16.90
CA GLY A 63 -5.26 28.67 16.32
C GLY A 63 -5.87 27.79 17.39
N GLN A 64 -6.94 27.07 17.04
CA GLN A 64 -7.59 26.10 17.92
C GLN A 64 -7.99 24.88 17.11
N GLY A 65 -7.61 23.71 17.57
CA GLY A 65 -7.89 22.42 16.93
C GLY A 65 -8.37 21.39 17.94
N GLY A 66 -8.63 20.17 17.46
CA GLY A 66 -9.17 19.07 18.28
C GLY A 66 -8.22 18.55 19.38
N MET A 67 -6.96 18.99 19.43
CA MET A 67 -5.96 18.54 20.42
C MET A 67 -5.37 19.68 21.24
N GLY A 68 -5.73 20.93 20.94
CA GLY A 68 -5.17 22.05 21.68
C GLY A 68 -5.43 23.41 21.09
N ALA A 69 -4.94 24.43 21.77
CA ALA A 69 -4.96 25.81 21.30
C ALA A 69 -3.54 26.40 21.29
N ALA A 70 -3.22 27.19 20.26
CA ALA A 70 -2.02 28.02 20.19
C ALA A 70 -2.40 29.46 20.50
N LEU A 71 -1.79 30.04 21.53
CA LEU A 71 -2.13 31.33 22.11
C LEU A 71 -0.93 32.25 22.03
N LEU A 72 -1.08 33.44 21.46
CA LEU A 72 -0.08 34.49 21.59
C LEU A 72 -0.22 35.11 22.98
N ALA A 73 0.86 35.15 23.72
CA ALA A 73 0.90 35.73 25.07
C ALA A 73 2.13 36.62 25.25
N THR A 74 2.14 37.40 26.34
CA THR A 74 3.32 38.16 26.79
C THR A 74 3.86 37.59 28.10
N ASP A 75 5.16 37.34 28.16
CA ASP A 75 5.89 37.04 29.39
C ASP A 75 6.27 38.32 30.12
N LYS A 76 5.58 38.66 31.22
CA LYS A 76 5.81 39.82 32.02
C LYS A 76 7.16 39.82 32.75
N ARG A 77 7.77 38.64 32.94
CA ARG A 77 9.13 38.54 33.52
C ARG A 77 10.22 38.96 32.57
N LEU A 78 9.95 38.85 31.25
CA LEU A 78 10.89 39.19 30.18
C LEU A 78 10.47 40.47 29.47
N ASP A 79 10.12 41.49 30.21
CA ASP A 79 9.74 42.81 29.69
C ASP A 79 8.65 42.76 28.62
N ASN A 80 7.63 41.92 28.85
CA ASN A 80 6.53 41.66 27.91
C ASN A 80 6.94 41.05 26.58
N LYS A 81 8.03 40.24 26.57
CA LYS A 81 8.44 39.46 25.39
C LYS A 81 7.23 38.63 24.93
N GLN A 82 6.96 38.67 23.62
CA GLN A 82 5.92 37.83 23.03
C GLN A 82 6.38 36.36 22.97
N VAL A 83 5.46 35.47 23.32
CA VAL A 83 5.66 34.02 23.32
C VAL A 83 4.39 33.33 22.79
N VAL A 84 4.55 32.14 22.27
CA VAL A 84 3.43 31.25 21.91
C VAL A 84 3.23 30.24 23.04
N ILE A 85 2.01 30.13 23.53
CA ILE A 85 1.63 29.09 24.52
C ILE A 85 0.75 28.08 23.83
N LYS A 86 1.19 26.84 23.77
CA LYS A 86 0.36 25.72 23.32
C LYS A 86 -0.30 25.07 24.53
N GLU A 87 -1.64 25.02 24.47
CA GLU A 87 -2.48 24.38 25.50
C GLU A 87 -2.90 22.99 25.00
N LEU A 88 -2.71 21.94 25.82
CA LEU A 88 -3.30 20.64 25.57
C LEU A 88 -4.78 20.68 25.99
N ILE A 89 -5.66 20.44 25.04
CA ILE A 89 -7.10 20.24 25.25
C ILE A 89 -7.40 18.81 24.79
N SER A 90 -7.72 17.94 25.74
CA SER A 90 -8.18 16.60 25.44
C SER A 90 -9.71 16.55 25.55
N ASP A 91 -10.37 16.21 24.45
CA ASP A 91 -11.83 15.97 24.43
C ASP A 91 -12.21 14.57 24.97
N ASN A 92 -11.22 13.80 25.42
CA ASN A 92 -11.43 12.45 25.90
C ASN A 92 -12.02 12.47 27.33
N THR A 93 -13.24 11.96 27.44
CA THR A 93 -13.89 11.71 28.72
C THR A 93 -13.42 10.43 29.43
N ASP A 94 -12.62 9.63 28.74
CA ASP A 94 -11.99 8.39 29.21
C ASP A 94 -10.69 8.74 29.96
N PRO A 95 -10.55 8.45 31.27
CA PRO A 95 -9.38 8.82 32.05
C PRO A 95 -8.06 8.19 31.56
N GLU A 96 -8.10 7.00 30.98
CA GLU A 96 -6.90 6.35 30.46
C GLU A 96 -6.40 7.04 29.18
N LYS A 97 -7.31 7.42 28.30
CA LYS A 97 -6.96 8.18 27.10
C LYS A 97 -6.49 9.60 27.39
N PHE A 98 -7.06 10.22 28.43
CA PHE A 98 -6.58 11.52 28.90
C PHE A 98 -5.12 11.45 29.36
N LYS A 99 -4.76 10.41 30.12
CA LYS A 99 -3.37 10.18 30.56
C LYS A 99 -2.43 9.90 29.40
N GLU A 100 -2.92 9.22 28.35
CA GLU A 100 -2.16 8.97 27.15
C GLU A 100 -1.89 10.26 26.37
N ASP A 101 -2.91 11.10 26.15
CA ASP A 101 -2.77 12.41 25.51
C ASP A 101 -1.81 13.32 26.30
N GLU A 102 -1.89 13.30 27.64
CA GLU A 102 -0.97 13.98 28.54
C GLU A 102 0.47 13.49 28.41
N HIS A 103 0.67 12.18 28.40
CA HIS A 103 1.99 11.57 28.25
C HIS A 103 2.62 11.98 26.92
N ASN A 104 1.87 11.90 25.83
CA ASN A 104 2.34 12.25 24.49
C ASN A 104 2.71 13.73 24.39
N PHE A 105 1.91 14.61 24.97
CA PHE A 105 2.22 16.04 25.04
C PHE A 105 3.52 16.32 25.83
N LYS A 106 3.72 15.65 26.98
CA LYS A 106 4.94 15.77 27.76
C LYS A 106 6.17 15.28 26.99
N GLN A 107 6.04 14.19 26.23
CA GLN A 107 7.12 13.70 25.36
C GLN A 107 7.45 14.70 24.24
N GLU A 108 6.42 15.32 23.62
CA GLU A 108 6.63 16.40 22.63
C GLU A 108 7.43 17.56 23.24
N VAL A 109 7.02 18.03 24.41
CA VAL A 109 7.71 19.12 25.12
C VAL A 109 9.18 18.77 25.35
N VAL A 110 9.47 17.57 25.86
CA VAL A 110 10.85 17.11 26.12
C VAL A 110 11.66 17.05 24.82
N THR A 111 11.07 16.50 23.76
CA THR A 111 11.74 16.38 22.45
C THR A 111 12.08 17.76 21.87
N LEU A 112 11.13 18.69 21.88
CA LEU A 112 11.32 20.04 21.34
C LEU A 112 12.24 20.89 22.19
N ALA A 113 12.28 20.69 23.52
CA ALA A 113 13.17 21.42 24.42
C ALA A 113 14.66 21.10 24.20
N HIS A 114 15.00 20.00 23.55
CA HIS A 114 16.38 19.64 23.20
C HIS A 114 16.81 20.11 21.81
N LEU A 115 15.90 20.70 21.02
CA LEU A 115 16.24 21.22 19.69
C LEU A 115 16.87 22.62 19.82
N ASP A 116 18.03 22.81 19.20
CA ASP A 116 18.72 24.10 19.07
C ASP A 116 19.05 24.35 17.61
N HIS A 117 18.18 25.08 16.93
CA HIS A 117 18.36 25.43 15.52
C HIS A 117 17.77 26.82 15.24
N PRO A 118 18.51 27.74 14.57
CA PRO A 118 18.10 29.15 14.41
C PRO A 118 16.76 29.35 13.68
N LEU A 119 16.26 28.34 12.97
CA LEU A 119 14.98 28.38 12.22
C LEU A 119 13.87 27.57 12.91
N ILE A 120 14.08 27.09 14.12
CA ILE A 120 13.08 26.43 14.97
C ILE A 120 12.91 27.25 16.25
N PRO A 121 11.70 27.75 16.59
CA PRO A 121 11.47 28.44 17.84
C PRO A 121 11.75 27.56 19.07
N ASN A 122 12.56 28.03 19.99
CA ASN A 122 12.96 27.29 21.19
C ASN A 122 11.78 27.15 22.16
N VAL A 123 11.66 26.01 22.85
CA VAL A 123 10.80 25.85 24.02
C VAL A 123 11.48 26.53 25.19
N THR A 124 10.80 27.51 25.82
CA THR A 124 11.36 28.34 26.90
C THR A 124 10.80 28.01 28.27
N ASP A 125 9.63 27.35 28.35
CA ASP A 125 8.98 26.94 29.60
C ASP A 125 7.92 25.87 29.33
N ASN A 126 7.54 25.12 30.36
CA ASN A 126 6.36 24.30 30.40
C ASN A 126 5.79 24.30 31.82
N PHE A 127 4.46 24.23 31.95
CA PHE A 127 3.81 24.23 33.25
C PHE A 127 2.43 23.59 33.22
N GLU A 128 1.96 23.25 34.39
CA GLU A 128 0.60 22.75 34.61
C GLU A 128 -0.18 23.78 35.48
N GLU A 129 -1.41 24.08 35.09
CA GLU A 129 -2.29 24.94 35.84
C GLU A 129 -3.71 24.39 35.84
N GLY A 130 -4.18 23.99 37.00
CA GLY A 130 -5.44 23.22 37.15
C GLY A 130 -5.30 21.82 36.55
N SER A 131 -6.14 21.47 35.61
CA SER A 131 -6.08 20.18 34.86
C SER A 131 -5.56 20.36 33.44
N ARG A 132 -4.80 21.42 33.19
CA ARG A 132 -4.32 21.77 31.82
C ARG A 132 -2.81 21.82 31.77
N TYR A 133 -2.27 21.38 30.65
CA TYR A 133 -0.84 21.37 30.34
C TYR A 133 -0.50 22.42 29.31
N PHE A 134 0.60 23.14 29.53
CA PHE A 134 1.04 24.24 28.70
C PHE A 134 2.51 24.09 28.33
N MET A 135 2.85 24.38 27.05
CA MET A 135 4.20 24.53 26.55
C MET A 135 4.38 25.96 26.06
N VAL A 136 5.47 26.61 26.43
CA VAL A 136 5.80 27.99 26.02
C VAL A 136 6.97 27.94 25.04
N GLN A 137 6.79 28.56 23.87
CA GLN A 137 7.80 28.66 22.82
C GLN A 137 8.07 30.13 22.45
N GLU A 138 9.22 30.40 21.85
CA GLU A 138 9.49 31.67 21.23
C GLU A 138 8.47 31.98 20.14
N TYR A 139 8.11 33.26 19.99
CA TYR A 139 7.22 33.70 18.94
C TYR A 139 8.02 34.06 17.68
N ALA A 140 7.83 33.31 16.60
CA ALA A 140 8.33 33.66 15.27
C ALA A 140 7.44 34.76 14.70
N GLU A 141 7.86 36.00 14.85
CA GLU A 141 7.12 37.16 14.34
C GLU A 141 7.22 37.25 12.83
N GLY A 142 6.15 37.08 12.10
CA GLY A 142 6.15 37.07 10.64
C GLY A 142 4.83 36.68 10.00
N GLU A 143 4.84 36.52 8.68
CA GLU A 143 3.72 36.04 7.87
C GLU A 143 3.95 34.58 7.50
N ASN A 144 2.99 33.69 7.75
CA ASN A 144 3.10 32.32 7.27
C ASN A 144 2.86 32.27 5.75
N LEU A 145 3.34 31.18 5.12
CA LEU A 145 3.25 31.06 3.65
C LEU A 145 1.83 30.82 3.15
N GLU A 146 0.90 30.30 3.97
CA GLU A 146 -0.49 30.13 3.58
C GLU A 146 -1.18 31.48 3.46
N ASP A 147 -1.12 32.33 4.49
CA ASP A 147 -1.67 33.70 4.45
C ASP A 147 -1.04 34.51 3.31
N ARG A 148 0.26 34.30 3.05
CA ARG A 148 0.96 34.93 1.95
C ARG A 148 0.43 34.49 0.59
N MET A 149 0.17 33.19 0.37
CA MET A 149 -0.41 32.66 -0.85
C MET A 149 -1.84 33.18 -1.06
N ASP A 150 -2.66 33.19 -0.01
CA ASP A 150 -4.02 33.69 -0.04
C ASP A 150 -4.06 35.21 -0.42
N ARG A 151 -3.15 35.97 0.18
CA ARG A 151 -3.02 37.41 -0.13
C ARG A 151 -2.52 37.68 -1.54
N LEU A 152 -1.55 36.89 -2.04
CA LEU A 152 -0.98 37.07 -3.38
C LEU A 152 -1.91 36.54 -4.46
N ASN A 153 -2.63 35.44 -4.17
CA ASN A 153 -3.50 34.71 -5.09
C ASN A 153 -2.84 34.43 -6.46
N GLN A 154 -1.54 34.17 -6.45
CA GLN A 154 -0.72 33.82 -7.63
C GLN A 154 0.52 33.04 -7.23
N PRO A 155 1.14 32.29 -8.17
CA PRO A 155 2.39 31.58 -7.90
C PRO A 155 3.50 32.52 -7.40
N MET A 156 4.28 32.04 -6.44
CA MET A 156 5.50 32.73 -5.99
C MET A 156 6.62 32.59 -7.02
N LYS A 157 7.60 33.49 -6.96
CA LYS A 157 8.77 33.44 -7.86
C LYS A 157 9.67 32.26 -7.55
N GLU A 158 10.15 31.56 -8.57
CA GLU A 158 11.02 30.40 -8.47
C GLU A 158 12.22 30.63 -7.51
N ARG A 159 12.91 31.77 -7.66
CA ARG A 159 14.06 32.13 -6.78
C ARG A 159 13.65 32.18 -5.30
N GLU A 160 12.52 32.79 -4.99
CA GLU A 160 12.05 32.93 -3.60
C GLU A 160 11.69 31.59 -3.00
N VAL A 161 11.00 30.76 -3.73
CA VAL A 161 10.60 29.40 -3.30
C VAL A 161 11.84 28.52 -3.09
N LEU A 162 12.86 28.62 -3.95
CA LEU A 162 14.09 27.84 -3.79
C LEU A 162 14.91 28.30 -2.58
N LEU A 163 14.92 29.60 -2.20
CA LEU A 163 15.56 30.06 -0.98
C LEU A 163 14.87 29.49 0.27
N ILE A 164 13.54 29.51 0.30
CA ILE A 164 12.75 28.88 1.35
C ILE A 164 13.04 27.37 1.42
N ALA A 165 13.08 26.71 0.27
CA ALA A 165 13.40 25.28 0.19
C ALA A 165 14.78 24.97 0.78
N SER A 166 15.81 25.77 0.46
CA SER A 166 17.17 25.58 0.98
C SER A 166 17.20 25.71 2.51
N GLU A 167 16.50 26.71 3.09
CA GLU A 167 16.42 26.90 4.54
C GLU A 167 15.63 25.77 5.23
N MET A 168 14.51 25.31 4.65
CA MET A 168 13.76 24.18 5.20
C MET A 168 14.56 22.88 5.14
N LEU A 169 15.36 22.67 4.09
CA LEU A 169 16.21 21.51 3.97
C LEU A 169 17.37 21.50 4.99
N ASP A 170 17.86 22.67 5.44
CA ASP A 170 18.78 22.76 6.59
C ASP A 170 18.09 22.27 7.86
N VAL A 171 16.86 22.71 8.12
CA VAL A 171 16.06 22.23 9.27
C VAL A 171 15.85 20.72 9.21
N LEU A 172 15.42 20.19 8.05
CA LEU A 172 15.14 18.75 7.90
C LEU A 172 16.40 17.89 8.01
N ASP A 173 17.54 18.38 7.54
CA ASP A 173 18.82 17.69 7.71
C ASP A 173 19.21 17.62 9.20
N TYR A 174 19.08 18.74 9.93
CA TYR A 174 19.28 18.79 11.37
C TYR A 174 18.37 17.83 12.14
N LEU A 175 17.07 17.78 11.81
CA LEU A 175 16.10 16.89 12.46
C LEU A 175 16.41 15.40 12.18
N SER A 176 16.84 15.09 10.96
CA SER A 176 17.19 13.71 10.57
C SER A 176 18.44 13.17 11.27
N GLN A 177 19.33 14.06 11.77
CA GLN A 177 20.56 13.72 12.48
C GLN A 177 20.36 13.55 14.00
N GLN A 178 19.17 13.83 14.54
CA GLN A 178 18.86 13.59 15.94
C GLN A 178 18.84 12.08 16.24
N THR A 179 19.00 11.71 17.51
CA THR A 179 18.99 10.30 17.92
C THR A 179 17.90 10.08 19.00
N PRO A 180 16.79 9.45 18.68
CA PRO A 180 16.35 8.97 17.33
C PRO A 180 16.05 10.12 16.37
N PRO A 181 16.04 9.87 15.04
CA PRO A 181 15.65 10.87 14.05
C PRO A 181 14.24 11.44 14.32
N ILE A 182 14.12 12.76 14.22
CA ILE A 182 12.86 13.47 14.43
C ILE A 182 12.19 13.75 13.09
N VAL A 183 10.92 13.37 12.97
CA VAL A 183 10.08 13.62 11.79
C VAL A 183 9.03 14.65 12.17
N HIS A 184 8.92 15.73 11.39
CA HIS A 184 8.01 16.85 11.67
C HIS A 184 6.53 16.49 11.42
N ARG A 185 6.24 15.77 10.34
CA ARG A 185 4.94 15.19 9.94
C ARG A 185 3.83 16.15 9.54
N ASP A 186 4.04 17.46 9.62
CA ASP A 186 3.02 18.45 9.21
C ASP A 186 3.65 19.65 8.49
N ILE A 187 4.56 19.39 7.53
CA ILE A 187 5.17 20.45 6.71
C ILE A 187 4.14 20.90 5.67
N LYS A 188 3.79 22.19 5.75
CA LYS A 188 2.84 22.87 4.87
C LYS A 188 3.01 24.38 4.93
N PRO A 189 2.45 25.16 4.02
CA PRO A 189 2.60 26.62 4.02
C PRO A 189 2.21 27.30 5.33
N ALA A 190 1.16 26.83 6.03
CA ALA A 190 0.71 27.40 7.31
C ALA A 190 1.77 27.28 8.42
N ASN A 191 2.66 26.26 8.35
CA ASN A 191 3.66 25.98 9.38
C ASN A 191 5.06 26.52 9.03
N ILE A 192 5.18 27.33 7.97
CA ILE A 192 6.43 28.01 7.58
C ILE A 192 6.21 29.52 7.66
N ILE A 193 6.89 30.18 8.59
CA ILE A 193 6.75 31.63 8.84
C ILE A 193 7.97 32.36 8.27
N ILE A 194 7.74 33.34 7.43
CA ILE A 194 8.82 34.26 6.97
C ILE A 194 8.99 35.37 8.01
N GLY A 195 10.07 35.31 8.75
CA GLY A 195 10.40 36.25 9.81
C GLY A 195 10.38 37.71 9.35
N SER A 196 9.72 38.56 10.11
CA SER A 196 9.64 40.02 9.79
C SER A 196 11.00 40.72 9.91
N LYS A 197 11.85 40.27 10.81
CA LYS A 197 13.14 40.86 11.16
C LYS A 197 14.30 40.30 10.34
N ASP A 198 14.41 38.99 10.25
CA ASP A 198 15.53 38.27 9.62
C ASP A 198 15.25 37.85 8.17
N ARG A 199 13.98 37.91 7.75
CA ARG A 199 13.49 37.49 6.43
C ARG A 199 13.75 36.03 6.09
N ARG A 200 13.99 35.19 7.12
CA ARG A 200 14.25 33.75 6.98
C ARG A 200 12.96 32.93 7.20
N ALA A 201 12.96 31.71 6.67
CA ALA A 201 11.84 30.79 6.85
C ALA A 201 12.02 30.00 8.16
N HIS A 202 11.07 30.14 9.09
CA HIS A 202 11.05 29.43 10.38
C HIS A 202 10.00 28.32 10.33
N LEU A 203 10.37 27.12 10.77
CA LEU A 203 9.48 25.96 10.85
C LEU A 203 8.84 25.89 12.24
N VAL A 204 7.51 25.87 12.29
CA VAL A 204 6.70 25.85 13.51
C VAL A 204 5.74 24.64 13.51
N ASP A 205 5.13 24.38 14.65
CA ASP A 205 4.02 23.39 14.81
C ASP A 205 4.37 21.96 14.41
N PHE A 206 5.27 21.35 15.19
CA PHE A 206 5.63 19.94 15.05
C PHE A 206 4.42 19.03 15.30
N GLY A 207 4.17 18.10 14.39
CA GLY A 207 3.10 17.12 14.50
C GLY A 207 3.46 15.88 15.34
N ILE A 208 4.38 15.99 16.32
CA ILE A 208 4.92 14.86 17.09
C ILE A 208 3.83 14.20 17.94
N ALA A 209 3.00 14.98 18.64
CA ALA A 209 1.89 14.45 19.42
C ALA A 209 0.84 13.70 18.59
N ARG A 210 0.76 13.98 17.28
CA ARG A 210 -0.14 13.28 16.37
C ARG A 210 0.31 11.86 16.02
N ALA A 211 1.58 11.53 16.22
CA ALA A 211 2.17 10.26 15.84
C ALA A 211 1.74 9.10 16.72
N ASP A 212 1.71 9.30 18.03
CA ASP A 212 1.37 8.23 18.99
C ASP A 212 -0.16 8.05 19.11
N VAL A 213 -0.91 9.12 18.87
CA VAL A 213 -2.38 9.03 18.68
C VAL A 213 -2.72 8.27 17.39
N ALA A 214 -1.92 8.38 16.34
CA ALA A 214 -2.12 7.60 15.11
C ALA A 214 -1.81 6.10 15.29
N ARG A 215 -0.83 5.76 16.13
CA ARG A 215 -0.54 4.36 16.51
C ARG A 215 -1.66 3.75 17.35
N ASN A 216 -2.30 4.55 18.21
CA ASN A 216 -3.28 4.07 19.19
C ASN A 216 -4.75 4.37 18.81
N ALA A 217 -5.02 5.32 17.93
CA ALA A 217 -6.37 5.74 17.54
C ALA A 217 -6.78 5.24 16.14
N ARG A 218 -6.80 3.94 15.93
CA ARG A 218 -7.52 3.31 14.79
C ARG A 218 -9.04 3.51 14.87
N ARG A 219 -9.55 4.36 15.76
CA ARG A 219 -11.00 4.51 16.02
C ARG A 219 -11.59 5.91 15.84
N LYS A 220 -10.80 6.95 15.51
CA LYS A 220 -11.39 8.25 15.10
C LYS A 220 -10.48 8.91 14.07
N GLN A 221 -10.80 8.68 12.82
CA GLN A 221 -10.27 9.43 11.68
C GLN A 221 -10.69 10.88 11.78
N THR A 222 -9.72 11.78 11.78
CA THR A 222 -9.67 13.02 10.99
C THR A 222 -8.54 13.97 11.37
N SER A 223 -7.84 13.77 12.52
CA SER A 223 -6.84 14.75 13.01
C SER A 223 -5.41 14.22 13.16
N ALA A 224 -5.19 12.90 13.12
CA ALA A 224 -3.91 12.28 13.54
C ALA A 224 -2.91 12.01 12.42
N LEU A 225 -3.26 12.22 11.15
CA LEU A 225 -2.53 11.69 9.99
C LEU A 225 -1.81 12.75 9.13
N GLY A 226 -1.66 13.97 9.63
CA GLY A 226 -1.13 15.10 8.86
C GLY A 226 -2.22 15.86 8.09
N THR A 227 -1.83 16.91 7.37
CA THR A 227 -2.76 17.71 6.59
C THR A 227 -3.02 17.05 5.23
N PRO A 228 -4.29 16.75 4.87
CA PRO A 228 -4.61 16.16 3.57
C PRO A 228 -3.97 16.93 2.42
N GLY A 229 -3.46 16.21 1.43
CA GLY A 229 -2.79 16.80 0.28
C GLY A 229 -1.28 17.03 0.46
N TYR A 230 -0.76 17.26 1.68
CA TYR A 230 0.69 17.44 1.93
C TYR A 230 1.36 16.20 2.47
N ALA A 231 0.65 15.39 3.25
CA ALA A 231 1.20 14.18 3.84
C ALA A 231 1.38 13.06 2.81
N PRO A 232 2.50 12.31 2.84
CA PRO A 232 2.77 11.21 1.92
C PRO A 232 2.01 9.92 2.28
N PRO A 233 1.91 8.95 1.34
CA PRO A 233 1.20 7.70 1.58
C PRO A 233 1.63 6.94 2.83
N GLU A 234 2.93 6.81 3.10
CA GLU A 234 3.47 6.10 4.25
C GLU A 234 3.10 6.74 5.59
N GLN A 235 2.89 8.05 5.64
CA GLN A 235 2.46 8.73 6.86
C GLN A 235 1.03 8.36 7.25
N TYR A 236 0.15 8.13 6.26
CA TYR A 236 -1.19 7.60 6.50
C TYR A 236 -1.18 6.16 7.01
N GLN A 237 -0.10 5.42 6.72
CA GLN A 237 0.12 4.06 7.22
C GLN A 237 0.76 4.03 8.62
N GLY A 238 1.15 5.20 9.16
CA GLY A 238 1.85 5.31 10.44
C GLY A 238 3.37 5.07 10.37
N ASN A 239 3.92 4.96 9.15
CA ASN A 239 5.33 4.62 8.87
C ASN A 239 6.15 5.85 8.41
N ALA A 240 5.82 7.03 8.94
CA ALA A 240 6.55 8.25 8.57
C ALA A 240 8.02 8.18 9.02
N ASP A 241 8.94 8.47 8.09
CA ASP A 241 10.36 8.64 8.34
C ASP A 241 10.84 10.02 7.82
N PRO A 242 12.13 10.39 7.93
CA PRO A 242 12.63 11.68 7.44
C PRO A 242 12.32 11.98 5.96
N ARG A 243 12.16 10.96 5.11
CA ARG A 243 11.77 11.13 3.70
C ARG A 243 10.32 11.55 3.52
N SER A 244 9.49 11.32 4.54
CA SER A 244 8.09 11.79 4.56
C SER A 244 8.02 13.33 4.62
N ASP A 245 8.92 13.95 5.37
CA ASP A 245 9.04 15.41 5.42
C ASP A 245 9.57 16.00 4.10
N LEU A 246 10.43 15.28 3.37
CA LEU A 246 10.88 15.70 2.03
C LEU A 246 9.74 15.69 1.00
N TYR A 247 8.83 14.72 1.11
CA TYR A 247 7.61 14.72 0.29
C TYR A 247 6.71 15.91 0.64
N ALA A 248 6.45 16.13 1.92
CA ALA A 248 5.60 17.23 2.38
C ALA A 248 6.18 18.60 2.00
N LEU A 249 7.52 18.75 2.04
CA LEU A 249 8.21 19.91 1.49
C LEU A 249 8.01 20.01 -0.03
N GLY A 250 8.17 18.93 -0.78
CA GLY A 250 7.90 18.87 -2.22
C GLY A 250 6.48 19.29 -2.58
N ALA A 251 5.49 18.82 -1.82
CA ALA A 251 4.08 19.21 -1.95
C ALA A 251 3.87 20.72 -1.67
N THR A 252 4.54 21.22 -0.64
CA THR A 252 4.56 22.67 -0.30
C THR A 252 5.17 23.47 -1.44
N LEU A 253 6.32 23.07 -1.97
CA LEU A 253 6.96 23.76 -3.10
C LEU A 253 6.08 23.75 -4.35
N HIS A 254 5.42 22.63 -4.63
CA HIS A 254 4.45 22.52 -5.73
C HIS A 254 3.34 23.56 -5.57
N HIS A 255 2.73 23.67 -4.38
CA HIS A 255 1.69 24.68 -4.10
C HIS A 255 2.22 26.10 -4.29
N LEU A 256 3.36 26.46 -3.71
CA LEU A 256 3.94 27.80 -3.81
C LEU A 256 4.28 28.19 -5.26
N LEU A 257 4.78 27.26 -6.08
CA LEU A 257 5.19 27.48 -7.47
C LEU A 257 4.03 27.52 -8.47
N THR A 258 2.88 26.97 -8.13
CA THR A 258 1.75 26.82 -9.08
C THR A 258 0.46 27.48 -8.62
N ASN A 259 0.37 27.91 -7.37
CA ASN A 259 -0.87 28.37 -6.70
C ASN A 259 -1.98 27.30 -6.71
N ARG A 260 -1.61 26.02 -6.82
CA ARG A 260 -2.52 24.88 -6.77
C ARG A 260 -2.49 24.25 -5.39
N ASP A 261 -3.46 24.60 -4.56
CA ASP A 261 -3.59 24.03 -3.22
C ASP A 261 -3.93 22.53 -3.31
N PRO A 262 -3.07 21.63 -2.81
CA PRO A 262 -3.27 20.19 -2.94
C PRO A 262 -4.48 19.66 -2.16
N ARG A 263 -5.01 20.41 -1.19
CA ARG A 263 -6.21 20.04 -0.42
C ARG A 263 -7.48 20.01 -1.28
N ASN A 264 -7.49 20.72 -2.40
CA ASN A 264 -8.62 20.83 -3.32
C ASN A 264 -8.59 19.80 -4.45
N TYR A 265 -7.69 18.81 -4.39
CA TYR A 265 -7.48 17.81 -5.45
C TYR A 265 -7.30 16.42 -4.83
N PRO A 266 -7.44 15.35 -5.62
CA PRO A 266 -7.21 14.01 -5.13
C PRO A 266 -5.80 13.88 -4.49
N PRO A 267 -5.67 13.22 -3.33
CA PRO A 267 -4.39 13.02 -2.68
C PRO A 267 -3.36 12.40 -3.61
N PHE A 268 -2.08 12.71 -3.38
CA PHE A 268 -0.95 12.15 -4.12
C PHE A 268 -0.92 12.47 -5.61
N THR A 269 -1.69 13.48 -6.06
CA THR A 269 -1.81 13.86 -7.48
C THR A 269 -1.15 15.21 -7.72
N TYR A 270 0.07 15.19 -8.26
CA TYR A 270 0.86 16.38 -8.55
C TYR A 270 1.19 16.46 -10.05
N PRO A 271 0.40 17.22 -10.85
CA PRO A 271 0.78 17.49 -12.24
C PRO A 271 2.13 18.20 -12.32
N SER A 272 2.84 18.04 -13.44
CA SER A 272 4.10 18.75 -13.66
C SER A 272 3.93 20.24 -13.39
N VAL A 273 4.84 20.82 -12.58
CA VAL A 273 4.78 22.24 -12.21
C VAL A 273 4.89 23.15 -13.43
N ARG A 274 5.60 22.73 -14.50
CA ARG A 274 5.71 23.49 -15.75
C ARG A 274 4.47 23.40 -16.63
N THR A 275 3.65 22.37 -16.49
CA THR A 275 2.32 22.34 -17.14
C THR A 275 1.41 23.41 -16.54
N LEU A 276 1.52 23.67 -15.24
CA LEU A 276 0.73 24.67 -14.52
C LEU A 276 1.36 26.09 -14.58
N ASN A 277 2.70 26.16 -14.57
CA ASN A 277 3.46 27.41 -14.63
C ASN A 277 4.65 27.27 -15.59
N PRO A 278 4.48 27.53 -16.88
CA PRO A 278 5.51 27.33 -17.91
C PRO A 278 6.77 28.20 -17.74
N GLN A 279 6.76 29.20 -16.86
CA GLN A 279 7.91 30.05 -16.57
C GLN A 279 8.98 29.40 -15.71
N LEU A 280 8.64 28.27 -15.05
CA LEU A 280 9.55 27.53 -14.19
C LEU A 280 10.62 26.79 -15.00
N SER A 281 11.76 26.59 -14.37
CA SER A 281 12.87 25.85 -14.98
C SER A 281 12.62 24.34 -15.02
N PRO A 282 13.19 23.63 -16.01
CA PRO A 282 13.18 22.16 -16.02
C PRO A 282 13.87 21.53 -14.80
N GLU A 283 14.83 22.25 -14.23
CA GLU A 283 15.57 21.82 -13.04
C GLU A 283 14.67 21.77 -11.81
N VAL A 284 13.89 22.84 -11.56
CA VAL A 284 12.90 22.89 -10.46
C VAL A 284 11.83 21.83 -10.63
N GLU A 285 11.32 21.62 -11.87
CA GLU A 285 10.36 20.55 -12.14
C GLU A 285 10.89 19.19 -11.72
N ARG A 286 12.14 18.85 -12.05
CA ARG A 286 12.76 17.58 -11.65
C ARG A 286 12.88 17.45 -10.13
N VAL A 287 13.25 18.52 -9.44
CA VAL A 287 13.37 18.51 -7.97
C VAL A 287 11.99 18.24 -7.33
N VAL A 288 10.97 18.98 -7.74
CA VAL A 288 9.62 18.82 -7.18
C VAL A 288 9.04 17.46 -7.53
N ALA A 289 9.12 17.03 -8.80
CA ALA A 289 8.60 15.73 -9.23
C ALA A 289 9.24 14.55 -8.48
N ARG A 290 10.57 14.63 -8.21
CA ARG A 290 11.25 13.62 -7.42
C ARG A 290 10.83 13.65 -5.95
N ALA A 291 10.65 14.84 -5.37
CA ALA A 291 10.26 14.96 -3.96
C ALA A 291 8.86 14.42 -3.70
N VAL A 292 7.87 14.69 -4.59
CA VAL A 292 6.48 14.22 -4.44
C VAL A 292 6.21 12.83 -5.05
N ASN A 293 7.23 12.03 -5.30
CA ASN A 293 7.03 10.68 -5.78
C ASN A 293 6.32 9.85 -4.70
N ASN A 294 5.29 9.08 -5.09
CA ASN A 294 4.54 8.24 -4.15
C ASN A 294 5.39 7.07 -3.63
N ASP A 295 6.32 6.59 -4.46
CA ASP A 295 7.33 5.61 -4.04
C ASP A 295 8.45 6.32 -3.26
N ILE A 296 8.55 6.01 -1.98
CA ILE A 296 9.54 6.58 -1.04
C ILE A 296 10.98 6.29 -1.48
N THR A 297 11.22 5.19 -2.20
CA THR A 297 12.57 4.80 -2.69
C THR A 297 13.02 5.65 -3.87
N GLN A 298 12.09 6.20 -4.64
CA GLN A 298 12.36 7.06 -5.80
C GLN A 298 12.52 8.54 -5.41
N ARG A 299 12.23 8.89 -4.17
CA ARG A 299 12.43 10.25 -3.63
C ARG A 299 13.90 10.56 -3.36
N TYR A 300 14.15 11.73 -2.87
CA TYR A 300 15.42 12.03 -2.21
C TYR A 300 15.56 11.20 -0.94
N GLN A 301 16.70 10.54 -0.77
CA GLN A 301 16.96 9.68 0.39
C GLN A 301 17.53 10.45 1.60
N SER A 302 17.86 11.76 1.45
CA SER A 302 18.24 12.65 2.54
C SER A 302 17.95 14.11 2.18
N ALA A 303 17.74 14.94 3.20
CA ALA A 303 17.57 16.38 3.03
C ALA A 303 18.80 17.02 2.39
N ALA A 304 20.00 16.60 2.77
CA ALA A 304 21.26 17.05 2.18
C ALA A 304 21.34 16.76 0.65
N ALA A 305 20.78 15.64 0.18
CA ALA A 305 20.76 15.33 -1.25
C ALA A 305 19.81 16.27 -2.04
N MET A 306 18.63 16.55 -1.49
CA MET A 306 17.67 17.48 -2.10
C MET A 306 18.21 18.92 -2.05
N LYS A 307 18.84 19.30 -0.93
CA LYS A 307 19.46 20.63 -0.75
C LYS A 307 20.52 20.90 -1.79
N ARG A 308 21.39 19.95 -2.08
CA ARG A 308 22.43 20.09 -3.14
C ARG A 308 21.83 20.43 -4.49
N ASP A 309 20.73 19.78 -4.90
CA ASP A 309 20.08 20.06 -6.17
C ASP A 309 19.41 21.44 -6.16
N VAL A 310 18.79 21.86 -5.04
CA VAL A 310 18.19 23.18 -4.85
C VAL A 310 19.24 24.28 -4.90
N ASP A 311 20.34 24.13 -4.15
CA ASP A 311 21.44 25.12 -4.07
C ASP A 311 22.18 25.23 -5.40
N ASP A 312 22.33 24.14 -6.15
CA ASP A 312 22.91 24.12 -7.49
C ASP A 312 22.05 24.95 -8.50
N ILE A 313 20.72 24.84 -8.40
CA ILE A 313 19.81 25.68 -9.21
C ILE A 313 19.93 27.15 -8.79
N LEU A 314 19.97 27.46 -7.49
CA LEU A 314 20.13 28.81 -6.98
C LEU A 314 21.43 29.42 -7.48
N LEU A 315 22.55 28.69 -7.43
CA LEU A 315 23.84 29.15 -7.88
C LEU A 315 23.87 29.36 -9.40
N LYS A 316 23.47 28.37 -10.19
CA LYS A 316 23.56 28.40 -11.65
C LYS A 316 22.64 29.41 -12.33
N ARG A 317 21.42 29.56 -11.80
CA ARG A 317 20.41 30.43 -12.42
C ARG A 317 20.33 31.82 -11.83
N PHE A 318 20.63 31.96 -10.54
CA PHE A 318 20.43 33.24 -9.83
C PHE A 318 21.71 33.81 -9.22
N GLY A 319 22.85 33.10 -9.32
CA GLY A 319 24.12 33.52 -8.78
C GLY A 319 24.15 33.65 -7.26
N VAL A 320 23.25 32.96 -6.56
CA VAL A 320 23.10 33.02 -5.11
C VAL A 320 23.62 31.71 -4.53
N SER A 321 24.61 31.74 -3.65
CA SER A 321 24.97 30.60 -2.84
C SER A 321 23.93 30.44 -1.73
N GLY A 322 23.32 29.27 -1.61
CA GLY A 322 22.56 28.90 -0.40
C GLY A 322 23.51 29.02 0.79
N ASN A 323 23.01 29.48 1.95
CA ASN A 323 23.82 29.59 3.15
C ASN A 323 24.35 28.22 3.53
N ILE A 324 25.65 27.98 3.30
CA ILE A 324 26.35 26.81 3.83
C ILE A 324 26.63 27.13 5.30
N SER A 325 25.68 26.86 6.18
CA SER A 325 25.93 26.80 7.61
C SER A 325 26.55 25.47 7.93
N SER A 326 27.90 25.43 7.90
CA SER A 326 28.67 24.33 8.44
C SER A 326 28.59 24.34 9.97
N TYR A 327 27.58 23.64 10.52
CA TYR A 327 27.64 23.22 11.92
C TYR A 327 28.45 21.92 12.01
N THR A 328 29.77 22.02 12.02
CA THR A 328 30.67 20.96 12.50
C THR A 328 30.52 20.89 14.00
N LEU A 329 29.94 19.83 14.51
CA LEU A 329 30.04 19.42 15.91
C LEU A 329 31.55 19.34 16.29
N GLY A 330 31.93 20.16 17.24
CA GLY A 330 33.30 20.16 17.81
C GLY A 330 33.58 18.84 18.50
N THR A 331 34.41 18.01 17.91
CA THR A 331 35.19 17.00 18.61
C THR A 331 36.55 17.57 18.88
N SER A 332 36.80 17.91 20.12
CA SER A 332 38.09 18.26 20.66
C SER A 332 39.03 17.06 20.62
N GLY A 333 40.16 17.22 19.89
CA GLY A 333 41.30 16.30 19.92
C GLY A 333 42.50 16.93 19.15
N PRO A 334 43.77 16.76 19.58
CA PRO A 334 44.76 17.82 19.57
C PRO A 334 45.59 17.98 18.29
N MET A 335 46.09 19.21 18.17
CA MET A 335 47.03 19.73 17.18
C MET A 335 48.25 18.86 16.88
N ALA A 336 48.65 18.85 15.60
CA ALA A 336 50.06 18.82 15.21
C ALA A 336 50.28 19.74 13.99
N ALA A 337 51.20 20.67 14.17
CA ALA A 337 51.58 21.69 13.23
C ALA A 337 52.64 21.19 12.23
N ALA A 338 52.67 21.80 11.05
CA ALA A 338 53.80 22.21 10.21
C ALA A 338 53.32 22.34 8.77
N GLY A 339 53.56 23.27 7.97
CA GLY A 339 54.48 24.43 7.89
C GLY A 339 54.54 24.87 6.44
N ALA A 340 54.34 26.12 6.26
CA ALA A 340 55.04 27.10 5.46
C ALA A 340 55.21 27.03 3.93
N ALA A 341 54.94 28.15 3.34
CA ALA A 341 55.61 28.93 2.26
C ALA A 341 55.10 28.65 0.84
N GLY A 342 54.79 29.65 0.04
CA GLY A 342 55.11 31.05 -0.21
C GLY A 342 54.51 31.34 -1.58
N ALA A 343 53.88 32.38 -1.82
CA ALA A 343 54.27 33.75 -2.12
C ALA A 343 54.16 34.10 -3.61
N VAL A 344 53.58 35.24 -3.87
CA VAL A 344 53.85 36.29 -4.89
C VAL A 344 53.17 36.08 -6.25
N GLY A 345 52.33 36.91 -6.73
CA GLY A 345 52.17 38.34 -6.99
C GLY A 345 51.59 38.41 -8.39
N GLY A 346 50.73 39.34 -8.73
CA GLY A 346 50.77 40.66 -8.91
C GLY A 346 49.80 41.07 -10.02
N SER A 347 48.94 42.03 -9.70
CA SER A 347 48.54 43.25 -10.46
C SER A 347 48.25 43.19 -11.97
N SER A 348 47.14 43.64 -12.50
CA SER A 348 46.52 44.94 -12.53
C SER A 348 46.05 45.31 -13.95
N MET A 349 45.01 46.11 -14.00
CA MET A 349 44.55 47.08 -15.03
C MET A 349 43.73 46.58 -16.21
N ALA A 350 42.44 46.82 -16.25
CA ALA A 350 41.72 48.03 -16.71
C ALA A 350 41.84 48.33 -18.21
N ASN A 351 40.71 48.29 -18.89
CA ASN A 351 40.05 49.44 -19.57
C ASN A 351 38.95 48.94 -20.54
N THR A 352 37.74 49.45 -20.27
CA THR A 352 36.85 50.30 -21.08
C THR A 352 36.89 50.17 -22.60
N PHE A 353 35.73 49.94 -23.23
CA PHE A 353 34.96 50.80 -24.09
C PHE A 353 33.85 50.09 -24.80
N ALA A 354 32.64 50.61 -24.59
CA ALA A 354 31.49 50.86 -25.38
C ALA A 354 31.51 50.50 -26.90
N ASN A 355 30.45 49.86 -27.40
CA ASN A 355 29.41 50.46 -28.25
C ASN A 355 28.38 49.44 -28.76
N GLN A 356 27.14 49.86 -28.78
CA GLN A 356 25.96 49.32 -29.46
C GLN A 356 26.03 49.50 -30.99
N PRO A 357 24.96 49.12 -31.74
CA PRO A 357 24.37 47.75 -32.03
C PRO A 357 24.31 47.54 -33.54
N THR A 358 24.23 46.30 -33.97
CA THR A 358 23.90 46.03 -35.37
C THR A 358 22.71 45.08 -35.51
N ARG A 359 21.66 45.63 -36.11
CA ARG A 359 20.48 44.91 -36.62
C ARG A 359 20.89 43.93 -37.68
N VAL A 360 20.45 42.69 -37.62
CA VAL A 360 20.39 41.75 -38.76
C VAL A 360 18.94 41.38 -39.03
N ARG A 361 18.61 41.56 -40.31
CA ARG A 361 17.30 41.37 -40.95
C ARG A 361 16.82 39.95 -40.87
N GLN A 362 15.48 39.81 -40.69
CA GLN A 362 14.71 38.60 -41.01
C GLN A 362 14.60 38.40 -42.55
N PRO A 363 14.63 37.16 -43.07
CA PRO A 363 14.22 36.86 -44.41
C PRO A 363 12.69 36.66 -44.49
N PRO A 364 12.08 36.87 -45.69
CA PRO A 364 10.65 37.00 -45.90
C PRO A 364 9.91 35.66 -45.93
N ILE A 365 8.69 35.67 -45.40
CA ILE A 365 7.73 34.60 -45.38
C ILE A 365 7.11 34.46 -46.80
N THR A 366 7.16 33.29 -47.41
CA THR A 366 6.36 32.97 -48.58
C THR A 366 5.02 32.37 -48.19
N PRO A 367 3.93 32.75 -48.85
CA PRO A 367 2.59 32.28 -48.49
C PRO A 367 2.28 30.91 -49.08
N VAL A 368 1.61 30.06 -48.25
CA VAL A 368 1.08 28.75 -48.62
C VAL A 368 -0.21 28.94 -49.44
N PRO A 369 -0.45 28.21 -50.57
CA PRO A 369 -1.67 28.29 -51.34
C PRO A 369 -2.83 27.52 -50.67
N PRO A 370 -4.11 27.93 -50.93
CA PRO A 370 -5.30 27.34 -50.33
C PRO A 370 -5.70 26.00 -50.97
N PRO A 371 -6.42 25.14 -50.24
CA PRO A 371 -6.85 23.83 -50.76
C PRO A 371 -8.00 23.95 -51.80
N PRO A 372 -8.13 22.97 -52.71
CA PRO A 372 -9.16 23.01 -53.77
C PRO A 372 -10.56 22.65 -53.24
N PRO A 373 -11.65 23.09 -53.92
CA PRO A 373 -13.02 22.92 -53.45
C PRO A 373 -13.57 21.50 -53.69
N GLN A 374 -14.41 21.05 -52.72
CA GLN A 374 -15.13 19.79 -52.79
C GLN A 374 -16.31 19.91 -53.80
N GLN A 375 -16.46 18.89 -54.64
CA GLN A 375 -17.64 18.70 -55.47
C GLN A 375 -18.69 17.81 -54.80
N PRO A 376 -19.99 18.01 -55.09
CA PRO A 376 -21.09 17.32 -54.42
C PRO A 376 -21.39 15.92 -54.92
N GLY A 377 -22.00 15.10 -54.04
CA GLY A 377 -22.20 13.69 -54.22
C GLY A 377 -23.12 13.28 -55.36
N ALA A 378 -22.80 12.12 -55.91
CA ALA A 378 -23.64 11.42 -56.87
C ALA A 378 -24.48 10.33 -56.15
N VAL A 379 -25.75 10.38 -56.48
CA VAL A 379 -26.81 9.45 -56.05
C VAL A 379 -26.66 8.13 -56.77
N TYR A 380 -26.63 7.03 -56.05
CA TYR A 380 -26.59 5.67 -56.61
C TYR A 380 -27.99 5.12 -56.80
N SER A 381 -28.35 4.75 -58.03
CA SER A 381 -29.57 3.96 -58.35
C SER A 381 -29.19 2.53 -58.65
N PRO A 382 -30.01 1.53 -58.30
CA PRO A 382 -29.66 0.11 -58.48
C PRO A 382 -30.04 -0.38 -59.88
N PRO A 383 -29.21 -1.34 -60.45
CA PRO A 383 -29.52 -1.93 -61.73
C PRO A 383 -30.45 -3.17 -61.63
N PRO A 384 -31.12 -3.58 -62.69
CA PRO A 384 -32.26 -4.51 -62.65
C PRO A 384 -31.81 -5.97 -62.66
N ARG A 385 -32.71 -6.84 -62.13
CA ARG A 385 -32.63 -8.32 -62.19
C ARG A 385 -32.71 -8.84 -63.60
N GLN A 386 -31.75 -9.76 -63.92
CA GLN A 386 -31.97 -10.74 -64.98
C GLN A 386 -31.93 -12.18 -64.45
N GLN A 387 -32.92 -12.96 -64.91
CA GLN A 387 -33.06 -14.40 -64.69
C GLN A 387 -32.20 -15.23 -65.64
N GLY A 388 -31.70 -16.36 -65.18
CA GLY A 388 -31.57 -17.49 -66.06
C GLY A 388 -30.29 -18.31 -65.88
N GLY A 389 -30.40 -19.60 -65.54
CA GLY A 389 -29.59 -20.65 -66.07
C GLY A 389 -28.78 -21.50 -65.08
N ASN A 390 -29.21 -22.70 -64.82
CA ASN A 390 -28.60 -23.79 -64.09
C ASN A 390 -27.13 -24.07 -64.47
N ASN A 391 -26.20 -23.89 -63.51
CA ASN A 391 -24.87 -24.46 -63.57
C ASN A 391 -24.28 -24.80 -62.21
N VAL A 392 -25.17 -25.23 -61.27
CA VAL A 392 -24.78 -25.52 -59.87
C VAL A 392 -23.94 -26.80 -59.77
N ALA A 393 -24.13 -27.79 -60.61
CA ALA A 393 -23.40 -29.07 -60.53
C ALA A 393 -21.94 -29.01 -60.99
N ARG A 394 -21.62 -28.14 -61.99
CA ARG A 394 -20.25 -28.04 -62.55
C ARG A 394 -19.33 -27.19 -61.63
N ASN A 395 -19.90 -26.21 -60.93
CA ASN A 395 -19.13 -25.37 -59.98
C ASN A 395 -18.85 -26.09 -58.69
N PHE A 396 -19.71 -27.03 -58.27
CA PHE A 396 -19.51 -27.83 -57.05
C PHE A 396 -18.37 -28.85 -57.22
N LEU A 397 -18.23 -29.44 -58.41
CA LEU A 397 -17.14 -30.35 -58.72
C LEU A 397 -15.78 -29.64 -58.82
N LEU A 398 -15.76 -28.43 -59.40
CA LEU A 398 -14.55 -27.58 -59.42
C LEU A 398 -14.13 -27.11 -58.00
N PHE A 399 -15.09 -26.82 -57.16
CA PHE A 399 -14.82 -26.40 -55.76
C PHE A 399 -14.25 -27.57 -54.93
N LEU A 400 -14.72 -28.81 -55.13
CA LEU A 400 -14.18 -30.01 -54.48
C LEU A 400 -12.76 -30.34 -54.95
N VAL A 401 -12.46 -30.16 -56.27
CA VAL A 401 -11.13 -30.36 -56.80
C VAL A 401 -10.15 -29.31 -56.30
N VAL A 402 -10.59 -28.05 -56.13
CA VAL A 402 -9.76 -26.97 -55.54
C VAL A 402 -9.47 -27.22 -54.06
N ILE A 403 -10.46 -27.74 -53.29
CA ILE A 403 -10.24 -28.10 -51.89
C ILE A 403 -9.27 -29.29 -51.75
N LEU A 404 -9.41 -30.31 -52.61
CA LEU A 404 -8.46 -31.43 -52.64
C LEU A 404 -7.05 -31.03 -53.03
N LEU A 405 -6.90 -30.11 -54.01
CA LEU A 405 -5.57 -29.56 -54.41
C LEU A 405 -4.99 -28.67 -53.31
N LEU A 406 -5.81 -27.86 -52.63
CA LEU A 406 -5.36 -27.07 -51.48
C LEU A 406 -5.01 -27.96 -50.28
N GLY A 407 -5.76 -29.04 -50.06
CA GLY A 407 -5.43 -30.04 -49.03
C GLY A 407 -4.13 -30.79 -49.31
N ALA A 408 -3.90 -31.16 -50.57
CA ALA A 408 -2.64 -31.79 -51.02
C ALA A 408 -1.45 -30.81 -50.93
N LEU A 409 -1.63 -29.55 -51.31
CA LEU A 409 -0.62 -28.49 -51.15
C LEU A 409 -0.30 -28.20 -49.67
N ALA A 410 -1.31 -28.18 -48.79
CA ALA A 410 -1.13 -28.04 -47.35
C ALA A 410 -0.38 -29.26 -46.77
N PHE A 411 -0.70 -30.48 -47.22
CA PHE A 411 -0.01 -31.70 -46.77
C PHE A 411 1.47 -31.74 -47.25
N VAL A 412 1.77 -31.31 -48.47
CA VAL A 412 3.14 -31.19 -48.99
C VAL A 412 3.87 -30.06 -48.28
N ALA A 413 3.20 -28.93 -47.94
CA ALA A 413 3.79 -27.84 -47.18
C ALA A 413 4.14 -28.27 -45.77
N VAL A 414 3.25 -29.02 -45.09
CA VAL A 414 3.49 -29.52 -43.71
C VAL A 414 4.63 -30.57 -43.70
N ASN A 415 4.74 -31.42 -44.72
CA ASN A 415 5.85 -32.39 -44.81
C ASN A 415 7.19 -31.78 -45.21
N ASN A 416 7.21 -30.71 -46.02
CA ASN A 416 8.44 -29.97 -46.35
C ASN A 416 8.89 -29.03 -45.20
N LEU A 417 8.00 -28.68 -44.26
CA LEU A 417 8.33 -27.90 -43.06
C LEU A 417 8.97 -28.74 -41.96
N ARG A 418 8.92 -30.06 -42.03
CA ARG A 418 9.56 -30.95 -41.04
C ARG A 418 11.07 -31.17 -41.28
N GLY A 419 11.65 -30.60 -42.33
CA GLY A 419 13.03 -30.88 -42.79
C GLY A 419 13.97 -29.71 -42.88
N ARG A 420 13.64 -28.49 -42.42
CA ARG A 420 14.63 -27.39 -42.43
C ARG A 420 14.33 -26.45 -41.26
N GLY A 421 15.23 -26.44 -40.28
CA GLY A 421 15.28 -25.39 -39.29
C GLY A 421 15.55 -24.04 -39.96
N THR A 422 14.51 -23.22 -40.05
CA THR A 422 14.63 -21.80 -40.39
C THR A 422 14.15 -20.99 -39.20
N THR A 423 15.07 -20.20 -38.71
CA THR A 423 14.82 -19.12 -37.77
C THR A 423 13.75 -18.18 -38.33
N THR A 424 12.54 -18.26 -37.81
CA THR A 424 11.51 -17.23 -37.98
C THR A 424 11.63 -16.26 -36.84
N THR A 425 12.01 -15.03 -37.13
CA THR A 425 11.85 -13.86 -36.26
C THR A 425 10.36 -13.58 -36.07
N GLY A 426 9.76 -14.27 -35.11
CA GLY A 426 8.54 -13.80 -34.44
C GLY A 426 8.98 -12.87 -33.32
N ASN A 427 8.34 -11.73 -33.18
CA ASN A 427 8.45 -10.88 -31.98
C ASN A 427 7.96 -11.64 -30.73
N ASN A 428 8.75 -12.60 -30.30
CA ASN A 428 8.67 -13.12 -28.93
C ASN A 428 9.64 -12.28 -28.14
N THR A 429 9.13 -11.44 -27.28
CA THR A 429 9.89 -10.91 -26.16
C THR A 429 10.58 -12.12 -25.52
N PRO A 430 11.92 -12.13 -25.41
CA PRO A 430 12.60 -13.29 -24.82
C PRO A 430 12.11 -13.44 -23.38
N THR A 431 11.51 -14.57 -23.07
CA THR A 431 11.33 -15.00 -21.68
C THR A 431 12.71 -14.91 -21.04
N PRO A 432 12.89 -14.18 -19.94
CA PRO A 432 14.20 -14.04 -19.32
C PRO A 432 14.72 -15.43 -19.00
N THR A 433 15.89 -15.77 -19.52
CA THR A 433 16.56 -17.03 -19.19
C THR A 433 17.12 -16.90 -17.79
N VAL A 434 16.29 -17.22 -16.80
CA VAL A 434 16.73 -17.31 -15.40
C VAL A 434 17.67 -18.51 -15.30
N THR A 435 18.90 -18.28 -14.89
CA THR A 435 19.87 -19.36 -14.67
C THR A 435 19.46 -20.15 -13.43
N VAL A 436 18.95 -21.36 -13.61
CA VAL A 436 18.55 -22.23 -12.50
C VAL A 436 19.82 -22.77 -11.83
N PRO A 437 20.03 -22.52 -10.52
CA PRO A 437 21.17 -23.06 -9.77
C PRO A 437 21.16 -24.59 -9.75
N SER A 438 22.33 -25.21 -9.75
CA SER A 438 22.45 -26.68 -9.71
C SER A 438 21.89 -27.32 -8.43
N SER A 439 21.89 -26.58 -7.32
CA SER A 439 21.27 -26.98 -6.05
C SER A 439 19.74 -26.85 -6.03
N GLY A 440 19.17 -26.10 -6.97
CA GLY A 440 17.76 -25.69 -6.91
C GLY A 440 17.48 -24.55 -5.91
N ILE A 441 18.41 -24.18 -5.03
CA ILE A 441 18.31 -23.05 -4.10
C ILE A 441 19.14 -21.88 -4.62
N GLY A 442 18.56 -20.67 -4.61
CA GLY A 442 19.22 -19.45 -5.04
C GLY A 442 18.24 -18.43 -5.59
N VAL A 443 18.65 -17.19 -5.57
CA VAL A 443 17.85 -16.04 -5.98
C VAL A 443 18.53 -15.32 -7.12
N THR A 444 17.77 -14.90 -8.12
CA THR A 444 18.25 -14.15 -9.28
C THR A 444 17.48 -12.85 -9.41
N LYS A 445 18.15 -11.82 -9.95
CA LYS A 445 17.52 -10.55 -10.25
C LYS A 445 16.86 -10.62 -11.62
N ALA A 446 15.54 -10.42 -11.67
CA ALA A 446 14.76 -10.35 -12.89
C ALA A 446 15.05 -9.04 -13.67
N PRO A 447 14.70 -8.96 -14.98
CA PRO A 447 14.99 -7.79 -15.82
C PRO A 447 14.36 -6.48 -15.32
N ASP A 448 13.26 -6.53 -14.59
CA ASP A 448 12.58 -5.37 -13.98
C ASP A 448 13.17 -4.96 -12.62
N GLY A 449 14.15 -5.75 -12.14
CA GLY A 449 14.86 -5.46 -10.91
C GLY A 449 14.39 -6.28 -9.69
N GLU A 450 13.29 -7.03 -9.78
CA GLU A 450 12.81 -7.89 -8.71
C GLU A 450 13.74 -9.09 -8.48
N TYR A 451 13.78 -9.57 -7.24
CA TYR A 451 14.52 -10.77 -6.88
C TYR A 451 13.57 -11.97 -6.81
N ILE A 452 13.77 -12.95 -7.66
CA ILE A 452 12.96 -14.16 -7.76
C ILE A 452 13.80 -15.41 -7.53
N GLY A 453 13.19 -16.48 -7.01
CA GLY A 453 13.87 -17.75 -6.78
C GLY A 453 13.55 -18.34 -5.41
N ILE A 454 14.41 -19.26 -4.94
CA ILE A 454 14.24 -20.01 -3.71
C ILE A 454 15.32 -19.62 -2.70
N SER A 455 14.90 -19.25 -1.50
CA SER A 455 15.79 -18.95 -0.38
C SER A 455 15.61 -19.98 0.76
N ASP A 456 16.72 -20.34 1.39
CA ASP A 456 16.83 -21.13 2.63
C ASP A 456 17.32 -20.27 3.81
N GLY A 457 17.17 -18.94 3.69
CA GLY A 457 17.67 -17.95 4.63
C GLY A 457 18.99 -17.30 4.21
N THR A 458 19.66 -17.80 3.15
CA THR A 458 20.87 -17.17 2.60
C THR A 458 20.58 -15.91 1.79
N PHE A 459 19.30 -15.60 1.56
CA PHE A 459 18.81 -14.38 0.95
C PHE A 459 17.53 -13.92 1.65
N ALA A 460 17.39 -12.61 1.90
CA ALA A 460 16.18 -11.99 2.44
C ALA A 460 15.42 -11.28 1.30
N PHE A 461 14.16 -11.66 1.07
CA PHE A 461 13.35 -11.08 0.01
C PHE A 461 12.76 -9.73 0.42
N ASP A 462 12.06 -9.68 1.55
CA ASP A 462 11.43 -8.44 2.02
C ASP A 462 12.35 -7.68 2.99
N THR A 463 13.13 -6.79 2.41
CA THR A 463 14.04 -5.90 3.16
C THR A 463 13.42 -4.51 3.40
N SER A 464 12.16 -4.31 3.04
CA SER A 464 11.45 -3.04 3.25
C SER A 464 10.86 -2.88 4.65
N ARG A 465 10.79 -3.97 5.42
CA ARG A 465 10.28 -4.01 6.79
C ARG A 465 11.20 -3.33 7.80
N GLY A 466 10.70 -3.10 9.01
CA GLY A 466 11.45 -2.44 10.08
C GLY A 466 12.74 -3.16 10.51
N ASP A 467 12.80 -4.47 10.30
CA ASP A 467 13.97 -5.31 10.56
C ASP A 467 14.79 -5.68 9.31
N GLY A 468 14.44 -5.13 8.14
CA GLY A 468 14.98 -5.49 6.83
C GLY A 468 16.50 -5.50 6.73
N ASP A 469 17.17 -4.46 7.26
CA ASP A 469 18.62 -4.39 7.29
C ASP A 469 19.24 -5.51 8.14
N THR A 470 18.64 -5.79 9.30
CA THR A 470 19.07 -6.86 10.21
C THR A 470 18.88 -8.23 9.57
N LYS A 471 17.74 -8.44 8.89
CA LYS A 471 17.43 -9.65 8.14
C LYS A 471 18.41 -9.86 6.98
N GLN A 472 18.77 -8.82 6.25
CA GLN A 472 19.77 -8.89 5.18
C GLN A 472 21.17 -9.27 5.74
N GLN A 473 21.57 -8.70 6.87
CA GLN A 473 22.83 -9.06 7.54
C GLN A 473 22.81 -10.52 8.01
N ALA A 474 21.66 -11.00 8.54
CA ALA A 474 21.50 -12.40 8.94
C ALA A 474 21.66 -13.35 7.75
N ALA A 475 21.05 -13.04 6.60
CA ALA A 475 21.21 -13.80 5.38
C ALA A 475 22.67 -13.85 4.90
N GLN A 476 23.40 -12.74 4.98
CA GLN A 476 24.83 -12.70 4.66
C GLN A 476 25.66 -13.58 5.61
N LYS A 477 25.34 -13.57 6.91
CA LYS A 477 25.98 -14.43 7.92
C LYS A 477 25.75 -15.90 7.59
N LEU A 478 24.51 -16.28 7.30
CA LEU A 478 24.18 -17.64 6.93
C LEU A 478 24.91 -18.09 5.65
N ALA A 479 24.96 -17.24 4.63
CA ALA A 479 25.69 -17.49 3.40
C ALA A 479 27.20 -17.68 3.60
N GLN A 480 27.78 -17.15 4.69
CA GLN A 480 29.16 -17.34 5.11
C GLN A 480 29.36 -18.56 6.00
N GLY A 481 28.29 -19.32 6.32
CA GLY A 481 28.33 -20.47 7.21
C GLY A 481 28.20 -20.15 8.70
N ASP A 482 27.96 -18.86 9.07
CA ASP A 482 27.77 -18.43 10.46
C ASP A 482 26.25 -18.48 10.81
N SER A 483 25.74 -19.70 11.01
CA SER A 483 24.36 -19.94 11.39
C SER A 483 23.99 -19.36 12.75
N GLY A 484 24.92 -19.41 13.72
CA GLY A 484 24.72 -18.82 15.05
C GLY A 484 24.56 -17.31 15.01
N GLY A 485 25.42 -16.63 14.24
CA GLY A 485 25.33 -15.20 14.00
C GLY A 485 24.05 -14.80 13.26
N ALA A 486 23.62 -15.60 12.28
CA ALA A 486 22.36 -15.37 11.57
C ALA A 486 21.15 -15.47 12.50
N VAL A 487 21.05 -16.53 13.32
CA VAL A 487 19.96 -16.72 14.31
C VAL A 487 19.92 -15.60 15.34
N ALA A 488 21.09 -15.10 15.80
CA ALA A 488 21.14 -13.95 16.70
C ALA A 488 20.57 -12.68 16.07
N LEU A 489 20.91 -12.40 14.79
CA LEU A 489 20.42 -11.24 14.06
C LEU A 489 18.90 -11.36 13.78
N TRP A 490 18.39 -12.50 13.31
CA TRP A 490 16.93 -12.67 13.17
C TRP A 490 16.21 -12.49 14.51
N SER A 491 16.76 -12.99 15.61
CA SER A 491 16.17 -12.80 16.95
C SER A 491 16.16 -11.34 17.37
N SER A 492 17.19 -10.57 17.01
CA SER A 492 17.23 -9.12 17.22
C SER A 492 16.23 -8.38 16.34
N GLY A 493 16.16 -8.71 15.06
CA GLY A 493 15.18 -8.13 14.11
C GLY A 493 13.74 -8.35 14.58
N LEU A 494 13.41 -9.57 14.98
CA LEU A 494 12.10 -9.93 15.52
C LEU A 494 11.72 -9.20 16.82
N SER A 495 12.66 -8.61 17.54
CA SER A 495 12.33 -7.71 18.66
C SER A 495 11.82 -6.35 18.19
N THR A 496 12.13 -5.95 16.97
CA THR A 496 11.70 -4.70 16.34
C THR A 496 10.45 -4.91 15.47
N ASP A 497 10.41 -6.01 14.73
CA ASP A 497 9.27 -6.41 13.88
C ASP A 497 8.86 -7.86 14.19
N THR A 498 7.98 -8.03 15.17
CA THR A 498 7.53 -9.36 15.60
C THR A 498 6.69 -10.09 14.55
N ASN A 499 6.17 -9.36 13.55
CA ASN A 499 5.29 -9.88 12.51
C ASN A 499 6.04 -10.34 11.24
N ASP A 500 7.36 -10.51 11.29
CA ASP A 500 8.14 -11.00 10.16
C ASP A 500 8.22 -12.54 10.12
N ALA A 501 7.31 -13.14 9.34
CA ALA A 501 7.26 -14.59 9.16
C ALA A 501 8.45 -15.14 8.35
N GLU A 502 9.05 -14.36 7.45
CA GLU A 502 10.27 -14.76 6.71
C GLU A 502 11.42 -15.00 7.68
N ALA A 503 11.66 -14.07 8.60
CA ALA A 503 12.69 -14.22 9.64
C ALA A 503 12.39 -15.37 10.61
N LEU A 504 11.12 -15.58 10.97
CA LEU A 504 10.69 -16.67 11.85
C LEU A 504 10.92 -18.04 11.22
N ILE A 505 10.57 -18.20 9.93
CA ILE A 505 10.79 -19.45 9.17
C ILE A 505 12.29 -19.76 9.11
N TYR A 506 13.13 -18.80 8.70
CA TYR A 506 14.57 -19.05 8.61
C TYR A 506 15.20 -19.40 9.95
N LYS A 507 14.75 -18.78 11.03
CA LYS A 507 15.20 -19.10 12.39
C LYS A 507 14.78 -20.51 12.81
N GLU A 508 13.53 -20.91 12.56
CA GLU A 508 13.03 -22.25 12.86
C GLU A 508 13.76 -23.32 12.02
N ASP A 509 14.03 -23.03 10.74
CA ASP A 509 14.78 -23.92 9.88
C ASP A 509 16.21 -24.18 10.40
N GLN A 510 16.89 -23.16 10.93
CA GLN A 510 18.20 -23.36 11.56
C GLN A 510 18.10 -24.21 12.83
N ARG A 511 17.01 -24.10 13.60
CA ARG A 511 16.73 -25.00 14.73
C ARG A 511 16.59 -26.45 14.25
N VAL A 512 15.76 -26.68 13.22
CA VAL A 512 15.56 -28.02 12.62
C VAL A 512 16.87 -28.60 12.12
N LEU A 513 17.66 -27.85 11.36
CA LEU A 513 18.94 -28.31 10.81
C LEU A 513 19.97 -28.63 11.91
N SER A 514 19.91 -27.96 13.05
CA SER A 514 20.81 -28.16 14.18
C SER A 514 20.33 -29.26 15.16
N SER A 515 19.07 -29.69 15.07
CA SER A 515 18.51 -30.71 16.00
C SER A 515 19.10 -32.12 15.82
N GLY A 516 19.58 -32.42 14.61
CA GLY A 516 20.04 -33.76 14.24
C GLY A 516 18.88 -34.74 13.96
N ASN A 517 17.64 -34.33 14.08
CA ASN A 517 16.47 -35.13 13.75
C ASN A 517 16.28 -35.24 12.23
N PRO A 518 15.68 -36.31 11.72
CA PRO A 518 15.24 -36.34 10.32
C PRO A 518 14.17 -35.27 10.07
N TYR A 519 14.10 -34.75 8.85
CA TYR A 519 13.11 -33.74 8.49
C TYR A 519 12.59 -33.93 7.06
N ILE A 520 11.43 -33.35 6.80
CA ILE A 520 10.88 -33.18 5.46
C ILE A 520 10.90 -31.69 5.10
N THR A 521 11.08 -31.40 3.80
CA THR A 521 11.14 -30.04 3.27
C THR A 521 9.90 -29.75 2.43
N VAL A 522 9.17 -28.70 2.77
CA VAL A 522 8.08 -28.12 1.98
C VAL A 522 8.53 -26.79 1.42
N VAL A 523 8.26 -26.52 0.16
CA VAL A 523 8.46 -25.20 -0.45
C VAL A 523 7.18 -24.38 -0.33
N VAL A 524 7.30 -23.17 0.16
CA VAL A 524 6.21 -22.17 0.21
C VAL A 524 6.36 -21.25 -1.00
N GLY A 525 5.45 -21.39 -1.97
CA GLY A 525 5.39 -20.58 -3.18
C GLY A 525 4.52 -19.34 -2.96
N THR A 526 5.14 -18.16 -3.01
CA THR A 526 4.49 -16.89 -2.68
C THR A 526 5.09 -15.70 -3.45
N MET A 527 4.72 -14.48 -3.11
CA MET A 527 5.20 -13.22 -3.70
C MET A 527 5.60 -12.23 -2.61
N LEU A 528 6.90 -11.98 -2.47
CA LEU A 528 7.50 -11.10 -1.44
C LEU A 528 8.18 -9.86 -2.03
N THR A 529 8.07 -9.68 -3.35
CA THR A 529 8.59 -8.52 -4.07
C THR A 529 7.54 -8.01 -5.06
N GLY A 530 7.53 -6.71 -5.35
CA GLY A 530 6.59 -6.08 -6.26
C GLY A 530 5.74 -5.01 -5.59
N ASP A 531 4.46 -4.95 -5.93
CA ASP A 531 3.53 -3.98 -5.33
C ASP A 531 3.07 -4.41 -3.93
N THR A 532 2.61 -3.42 -3.16
CA THR A 532 2.26 -3.62 -1.73
C THR A 532 1.14 -4.64 -1.53
N ALA A 533 0.13 -4.69 -2.41
CA ALA A 533 -1.00 -5.61 -2.26
C ALA A 533 -0.55 -7.06 -2.49
N THR A 534 0.28 -7.30 -3.52
CA THR A 534 0.86 -8.61 -3.81
C THR A 534 1.75 -9.09 -2.66
N VAL A 535 2.59 -8.20 -2.11
CA VAL A 535 3.49 -8.51 -0.98
C VAL A 535 2.70 -8.78 0.31
N SER A 536 1.58 -8.08 0.55
CA SER A 536 0.71 -8.31 1.71
C SER A 536 0.21 -9.76 1.75
N VAL A 537 -0.33 -10.25 0.64
CA VAL A 537 -0.76 -11.66 0.53
C VAL A 537 0.41 -12.63 0.74
N GLY A 538 1.60 -12.26 0.25
CA GLY A 538 2.80 -13.04 0.47
C GLY A 538 3.21 -13.16 1.95
N HIS A 539 3.02 -12.09 2.72
CA HIS A 539 3.23 -12.14 4.18
C HIS A 539 2.24 -13.08 4.87
N ASP A 540 0.97 -13.02 4.49
CA ASP A 540 -0.09 -13.86 5.04
C ASP A 540 0.16 -15.34 4.73
N ASP A 541 0.64 -15.66 3.53
CA ASP A 541 1.08 -17.00 3.15
C ASP A 541 2.15 -17.54 4.09
N LEU A 542 3.19 -16.77 4.36
CA LEU A 542 4.27 -17.16 5.25
C LEU A 542 3.82 -17.27 6.70
N GLN A 543 2.93 -16.40 7.17
CA GLN A 543 2.42 -16.43 8.53
C GLN A 543 1.67 -17.73 8.83
N GLY A 544 0.75 -18.11 7.95
CA GLY A 544 0.00 -19.36 8.08
C GLY A 544 0.91 -20.59 8.02
N ALA A 545 1.84 -20.63 7.06
CA ALA A 545 2.79 -21.72 6.91
C ALA A 545 3.72 -21.89 8.12
N TYR A 546 4.22 -20.77 8.68
CA TYR A 546 5.07 -20.79 9.88
C TYR A 546 4.34 -21.36 11.10
N VAL A 547 3.09 -20.93 11.35
CA VAL A 547 2.33 -21.45 12.51
C VAL A 547 2.14 -22.96 12.39
N ALA A 548 1.83 -23.48 11.20
CA ALA A 548 1.72 -24.91 10.97
C ALA A 548 3.08 -25.63 11.17
N GLN A 549 4.17 -25.08 10.63
CA GLN A 549 5.53 -25.61 10.84
C GLN A 549 5.86 -25.72 12.33
N LYS A 550 5.64 -24.62 13.04
CA LYS A 550 5.96 -24.52 14.48
C LYS A 550 5.14 -25.49 15.30
N GLU A 551 3.84 -25.57 15.03
CA GLU A 551 2.94 -26.49 15.74
C GLU A 551 3.30 -27.97 15.52
N PHE A 552 3.74 -28.34 14.31
CA PHE A 552 4.17 -29.71 14.01
C PHE A 552 5.51 -30.03 14.66
N ASN A 553 6.44 -29.10 14.68
CA ASN A 553 7.76 -29.28 15.26
C ASN A 553 7.69 -29.32 16.80
N ASP A 554 7.06 -28.33 17.45
CA ASP A 554 6.94 -28.24 18.90
C ASP A 554 6.10 -29.40 19.48
N GLY A 555 5.04 -29.80 18.78
CA GLY A 555 4.18 -30.90 19.17
C GLY A 555 4.70 -32.29 18.80
N ALA A 556 5.85 -32.37 18.10
CA ALA A 556 6.39 -33.62 17.55
C ALA A 556 5.31 -34.46 16.83
N LYS A 557 4.49 -33.77 15.99
CA LYS A 557 3.28 -34.34 15.38
C LYS A 557 3.58 -35.33 14.25
N LEU A 558 4.78 -35.30 13.65
CA LEU A 558 5.19 -36.29 12.65
C LEU A 558 5.81 -37.54 13.34
N PRO A 559 5.56 -38.74 12.79
CA PRO A 559 6.15 -39.96 13.30
C PRO A 559 7.67 -39.92 13.24
N ASN A 560 8.32 -40.78 14.10
CA ASN A 560 9.75 -41.02 14.06
C ASN A 560 10.62 -39.77 14.31
N SER A 561 10.11 -38.81 15.08
CA SER A 561 10.76 -37.54 15.36
C SER A 561 11.14 -36.74 14.10
N VAL A 562 10.41 -36.95 13.02
CA VAL A 562 10.60 -36.17 11.78
C VAL A 562 10.13 -34.72 12.03
N GLU A 563 10.97 -33.76 11.66
CA GLU A 563 10.66 -32.34 11.76
C GLU A 563 10.31 -31.74 10.37
N VAL A 564 9.81 -30.50 10.36
CA VAL A 564 9.40 -29.77 9.16
C VAL A 564 10.35 -28.62 8.90
N ARG A 565 10.89 -28.55 7.70
CA ARG A 565 11.66 -27.42 7.18
C ARG A 565 10.85 -26.75 6.07
N LEU A 566 10.85 -25.42 6.01
CA LEU A 566 10.22 -24.63 4.96
C LEU A 566 11.27 -23.91 4.10
N LEU A 567 11.13 -23.93 2.79
CA LEU A 567 11.89 -23.10 1.87
C LEU A 567 10.96 -22.08 1.25
N ILE A 568 11.39 -20.84 1.12
CA ILE A 568 10.57 -19.76 0.56
C ILE A 568 10.89 -19.59 -0.92
N ALA A 569 9.86 -19.69 -1.78
CA ALA A 569 9.95 -19.54 -3.23
C ALA A 569 9.18 -18.29 -3.69
N ASN A 570 9.91 -17.20 -3.92
CA ASN A 570 9.36 -15.93 -4.37
C ASN A 570 9.24 -15.88 -5.89
N ALA A 571 8.03 -15.67 -6.40
CA ALA A 571 7.76 -15.49 -7.84
C ALA A 571 7.64 -14.02 -8.26
N GLY A 572 7.79 -13.06 -7.36
CA GLY A 572 7.65 -11.63 -7.66
C GLY A 572 6.24 -11.22 -8.10
N SER A 573 6.12 -10.00 -8.64
CA SER A 573 4.83 -9.42 -9.04
C SER A 573 4.31 -9.89 -10.41
N LYS A 574 5.09 -10.67 -11.18
CA LYS A 574 4.69 -11.13 -12.52
C LYS A 574 4.46 -12.64 -12.55
N GLN A 575 3.25 -13.05 -12.87
CA GLN A 575 2.90 -14.47 -12.95
C GLN A 575 3.81 -15.30 -13.89
N ASP A 576 4.44 -14.70 -14.91
CA ASP A 576 5.33 -15.39 -15.82
C ASP A 576 6.64 -15.87 -15.14
N TYR A 577 7.07 -15.18 -14.07
CA TYR A 577 8.25 -15.59 -13.30
C TYR A 577 8.04 -16.91 -12.56
N THR A 578 6.78 -17.27 -12.28
CA THR A 578 6.44 -18.55 -11.63
C THR A 578 6.95 -19.74 -12.41
N ASN A 579 7.00 -19.68 -13.75
CA ASN A 579 7.54 -20.76 -14.57
C ASN A 579 9.02 -21.05 -14.26
N ALA A 580 9.82 -20.00 -14.11
CA ALA A 580 11.24 -20.12 -13.79
C ALA A 580 11.46 -20.66 -12.36
N VAL A 581 10.68 -20.15 -11.39
CA VAL A 581 10.75 -20.61 -10.00
C VAL A 581 10.26 -22.07 -9.88
N ALA A 582 9.21 -22.47 -10.60
CA ALA A 582 8.74 -23.84 -10.65
C ALA A 582 9.80 -24.80 -11.26
N GLN A 583 10.53 -24.39 -12.30
CA GLN A 583 11.66 -25.14 -12.85
C GLN A 583 12.80 -25.28 -11.83
N GLN A 584 13.03 -24.27 -11.04
CA GLN A 584 14.00 -24.31 -9.94
C GLN A 584 13.58 -25.32 -8.86
N ILE A 585 12.28 -25.41 -8.51
CA ILE A 585 11.73 -26.45 -7.62
C ILE A 585 11.93 -27.84 -8.21
N VAL A 586 11.72 -28.02 -9.52
CA VAL A 586 11.98 -29.29 -10.21
C VAL A 586 13.46 -29.70 -10.07
N GLN A 587 14.38 -28.75 -10.12
CA GLN A 587 15.80 -29.02 -9.90
C GLN A 587 16.08 -29.36 -8.44
N LEU A 588 15.50 -28.63 -7.49
CA LEU A 588 15.57 -28.93 -6.05
C LEU A 588 15.14 -30.37 -5.76
N ALA A 589 14.00 -30.82 -6.30
CA ALA A 589 13.46 -32.16 -6.10
C ALA A 589 14.40 -33.30 -6.57
N LYS A 590 15.33 -33.02 -7.51
CA LYS A 590 16.30 -33.99 -7.95
C LYS A 590 17.46 -34.18 -6.97
N VAL A 591 17.83 -33.10 -6.28
CA VAL A 591 19.04 -33.06 -5.43
C VAL A 591 18.70 -33.17 -3.93
N ASP A 592 17.61 -32.59 -3.46
CA ASP A 592 17.15 -32.64 -2.07
C ASP A 592 16.16 -33.81 -1.88
N LYS A 593 16.59 -34.82 -1.15
CA LYS A 593 15.78 -36.04 -0.87
C LYS A 593 14.75 -35.83 0.26
N THR A 594 14.84 -34.70 0.96
CA THR A 594 13.88 -34.36 2.01
C THR A 594 12.68 -33.56 1.45
N PHE A 595 12.77 -33.08 0.20
CA PHE A 595 11.72 -32.33 -0.48
C PHE A 595 10.50 -33.20 -0.76
N VAL A 596 9.30 -32.74 -0.32
CA VAL A 596 8.06 -33.52 -0.42
C VAL A 596 6.99 -32.86 -1.28
N GLY A 597 6.99 -31.53 -1.45
CA GLY A 597 5.96 -30.84 -2.23
C GLY A 597 5.95 -29.33 -2.03
N VAL A 598 4.94 -28.68 -2.62
CA VAL A 598 4.80 -27.23 -2.66
C VAL A 598 3.46 -26.81 -2.05
N MET A 599 3.48 -25.91 -1.08
CA MET A 599 2.34 -25.09 -0.69
C MET A 599 2.42 -23.76 -1.46
N GLY A 600 1.37 -23.36 -2.13
CA GLY A 600 1.33 -22.12 -2.94
C GLY A 600 0.81 -22.42 -4.35
N TRP A 601 0.67 -21.46 -5.18
CA TRP A 601 0.66 -20.01 -5.06
C TRP A 601 -0.78 -19.53 -4.83
N PRO A 602 -0.99 -18.35 -4.19
CA PRO A 602 -2.34 -17.90 -3.84
C PRO A 602 -3.16 -17.47 -5.08
N PHE A 603 -2.55 -16.80 -6.05
CA PHE A 603 -3.28 -16.31 -7.24
C PHE A 603 -3.40 -17.36 -8.32
N SER A 604 -4.60 -17.46 -8.91
CA SER A 604 -4.94 -18.50 -9.92
C SER A 604 -4.02 -18.51 -11.14
N GLY A 605 -3.54 -17.35 -11.60
CA GLY A 605 -2.59 -17.25 -12.71
C GLY A 605 -1.22 -17.85 -12.38
N TYR A 606 -0.69 -17.56 -11.19
CA TYR A 606 0.57 -18.12 -10.68
C TYR A 606 0.45 -19.64 -10.47
N ALA A 607 -0.64 -20.09 -9.80
CA ALA A 607 -0.91 -21.51 -9.58
C ALA A 607 -1.00 -22.28 -10.90
N ASN A 608 -1.69 -21.73 -11.91
CA ASN A 608 -1.80 -22.34 -13.24
C ASN A 608 -0.46 -22.48 -13.94
N ASN A 609 0.44 -21.49 -13.82
CA ASN A 609 1.77 -21.54 -14.42
C ASN A 609 2.67 -22.55 -13.67
N ALA A 610 2.67 -22.54 -12.34
CA ALA A 610 3.43 -23.43 -11.53
C ALA A 610 3.05 -24.89 -11.74
N ILE A 611 1.76 -25.23 -11.67
CA ILE A 611 1.32 -26.63 -11.71
C ILE A 611 1.63 -27.30 -13.06
N LYS A 612 1.62 -26.58 -14.17
CA LYS A 612 2.01 -27.11 -15.47
C LYS A 612 3.44 -27.65 -15.48
N VAL A 613 4.34 -26.95 -14.79
CA VAL A 613 5.75 -27.33 -14.67
C VAL A 613 5.92 -28.44 -13.63
N LEU A 614 5.33 -28.28 -12.44
CA LEU A 614 5.46 -29.20 -11.32
C LEU A 614 4.84 -30.56 -11.61
N ALA A 615 3.62 -30.58 -12.21
CA ALA A 615 2.94 -31.83 -12.58
C ALA A 615 3.72 -32.67 -13.60
N ALA A 616 4.40 -32.02 -14.55
CA ALA A 616 5.26 -32.73 -15.52
C ALA A 616 6.45 -33.42 -14.84
N ALA A 617 6.85 -32.96 -13.64
CA ALA A 617 7.89 -33.55 -12.81
C ALA A 617 7.31 -34.41 -11.65
N HIS A 618 6.02 -34.69 -11.64
CA HIS A 618 5.30 -35.44 -10.61
C HIS A 618 5.45 -34.83 -9.20
N ILE A 619 5.50 -33.52 -9.11
CA ILE A 619 5.58 -32.76 -7.85
C ILE A 619 4.19 -32.28 -7.47
N THR A 620 3.79 -32.59 -6.24
CA THR A 620 2.50 -32.22 -5.68
C THR A 620 2.50 -30.76 -5.21
N MET A 621 1.43 -30.06 -5.54
CA MET A 621 1.15 -28.71 -5.09
C MET A 621 -0.21 -28.63 -4.41
N VAL A 622 -0.26 -27.95 -3.25
CA VAL A 622 -1.50 -27.60 -2.56
C VAL A 622 -1.60 -26.08 -2.52
N SER A 623 -2.58 -25.52 -3.25
CA SER A 623 -2.81 -24.07 -3.22
C SER A 623 -3.75 -23.68 -2.08
N GLN A 624 -3.45 -22.54 -1.46
CA GLN A 624 -4.24 -21.99 -0.36
C GLN A 624 -5.50 -21.26 -0.85
N THR A 625 -5.40 -20.34 -1.81
CA THR A 625 -6.49 -19.43 -2.20
C THR A 625 -6.82 -19.42 -3.70
N ALA A 626 -6.04 -20.09 -4.56
CA ALA A 626 -6.30 -20.10 -6.00
C ALA A 626 -7.65 -20.76 -6.35
N SER A 627 -8.66 -19.97 -6.65
CA SER A 627 -10.06 -20.40 -6.74
C SER A 627 -10.63 -20.52 -8.17
N SER A 628 -9.90 -20.14 -9.24
CA SER A 628 -10.40 -20.24 -10.62
C SER A 628 -10.86 -21.65 -10.98
N ASP A 629 -12.02 -21.74 -11.65
CA ASP A 629 -12.56 -23.02 -12.13
C ASP A 629 -11.66 -23.70 -13.18
N ALA A 630 -10.82 -22.95 -13.86
CA ALA A 630 -9.82 -23.48 -14.80
C ALA A 630 -8.76 -24.38 -14.14
N LEU A 631 -8.66 -24.34 -12.82
CA LEU A 631 -7.73 -25.20 -12.04
C LEU A 631 -8.36 -26.52 -11.61
N THR A 632 -9.69 -26.64 -11.67
CA THR A 632 -10.42 -27.88 -11.34
C THR A 632 -9.96 -29.03 -12.23
N GLY A 633 -9.40 -30.08 -11.62
CA GLY A 633 -8.92 -31.26 -12.34
C GLY A 633 -7.77 -31.01 -13.32
N ILE A 634 -7.07 -29.86 -13.25
CA ILE A 634 -5.97 -29.53 -14.16
C ILE A 634 -4.84 -30.56 -14.11
N SER A 635 -4.63 -31.17 -12.97
CA SER A 635 -3.61 -32.21 -12.76
C SER A 635 -3.92 -33.06 -11.54
N PRO A 636 -3.58 -34.38 -11.56
CA PRO A 636 -3.69 -35.24 -10.38
C PRO A 636 -2.67 -34.88 -9.27
N TYR A 637 -1.77 -33.91 -9.51
CA TYR A 637 -0.79 -33.39 -8.56
C TYR A 637 -1.18 -32.01 -8.01
N PHE A 638 -2.35 -31.49 -8.41
CA PHE A 638 -2.91 -30.25 -7.91
C PHE A 638 -4.03 -30.50 -6.92
N PHE A 639 -3.93 -29.87 -5.76
CA PHE A 639 -4.96 -29.81 -4.73
C PHE A 639 -5.12 -28.36 -4.29
N ARG A 640 -6.26 -28.00 -3.72
CA ARG A 640 -6.49 -26.68 -3.14
C ARG A 640 -7.43 -26.78 -1.94
N VAL A 641 -7.26 -25.88 -0.97
CA VAL A 641 -8.18 -25.79 0.18
C VAL A 641 -9.30 -24.78 -0.04
N ALA A 642 -9.10 -23.80 -0.93
CA ALA A 642 -10.14 -22.90 -1.36
C ALA A 642 -11.08 -23.59 -2.37
N PRO A 643 -12.40 -23.42 -2.26
CA PRO A 643 -13.36 -23.93 -3.24
C PRO A 643 -13.25 -23.22 -4.59
N PRO A 644 -13.73 -23.81 -5.69
CA PRO A 644 -13.75 -23.18 -6.99
C PRO A 644 -14.66 -21.94 -7.04
N ASN A 645 -14.35 -21.00 -7.95
CA ASN A 645 -15.12 -19.76 -8.13
C ASN A 645 -16.62 -19.99 -8.35
N LYS A 646 -17.01 -21.09 -9.01
CA LYS A 646 -18.43 -21.40 -9.21
C LYS A 646 -19.19 -21.52 -7.88
N ASP A 647 -18.56 -22.05 -6.83
CA ASP A 647 -19.26 -22.27 -5.56
C ASP A 647 -19.47 -20.93 -4.84
N GLN A 648 -18.48 -20.05 -4.83
CA GLN A 648 -18.65 -18.69 -4.28
C GLN A 648 -19.57 -17.82 -5.12
N ALA A 649 -19.55 -17.95 -6.44
CA ALA A 649 -20.44 -17.23 -7.34
C ALA A 649 -21.91 -17.63 -7.15
N ILE A 650 -22.19 -18.93 -6.93
CA ILE A 650 -23.53 -19.42 -6.58
C ILE A 650 -24.01 -18.79 -5.27
N ALA A 651 -23.17 -18.78 -4.23
CA ALA A 651 -23.51 -18.17 -2.96
C ALA A 651 -23.73 -16.66 -3.11
N GLY A 652 -22.83 -15.97 -3.82
CA GLY A 652 -22.93 -14.53 -4.11
C GLY A 652 -24.16 -14.16 -4.92
N ALA A 653 -24.52 -14.94 -5.93
CA ALA A 653 -25.72 -14.70 -6.74
C ALA A 653 -27.00 -14.84 -5.91
N LYS A 654 -27.09 -15.89 -5.08
CA LYS A 654 -28.22 -16.07 -4.17
C LYS A 654 -28.34 -14.94 -3.15
N TYR A 655 -27.22 -14.53 -2.57
CA TYR A 655 -27.20 -13.43 -1.63
C TYR A 655 -27.61 -12.10 -2.30
N ALA A 656 -27.07 -11.81 -3.49
CA ALA A 656 -27.44 -10.64 -4.28
C ALA A 656 -28.95 -10.60 -4.54
N GLU A 657 -29.57 -11.74 -4.89
CA GLU A 657 -30.99 -11.85 -5.15
C GLU A 657 -31.86 -11.78 -3.89
N GLN A 658 -31.53 -12.55 -2.86
CA GLN A 658 -32.38 -12.78 -1.70
C GLN A 658 -32.25 -11.73 -0.62
N VAL A 659 -31.02 -11.20 -0.43
CA VAL A 659 -30.70 -10.25 0.64
C VAL A 659 -30.55 -8.83 0.10
N LEU A 660 -29.82 -8.64 -1.00
CA LEU A 660 -29.66 -7.32 -1.62
C LEU A 660 -30.80 -6.97 -2.60
N HIS A 661 -31.70 -7.93 -2.87
CA HIS A 661 -32.85 -7.77 -3.75
C HIS A 661 -32.54 -7.34 -5.20
N ALA A 662 -31.31 -7.67 -5.64
CA ALA A 662 -30.84 -7.34 -6.97
C ALA A 662 -31.55 -8.14 -8.07
N ARG A 663 -31.87 -7.47 -9.18
CA ARG A 663 -32.47 -8.05 -10.38
C ARG A 663 -31.73 -7.65 -11.66
N ASN A 664 -31.02 -6.53 -11.65
CA ASN A 664 -30.31 -5.96 -12.76
C ASN A 664 -28.87 -5.62 -12.29
N VAL A 665 -27.90 -6.37 -12.73
CA VAL A 665 -26.51 -6.22 -12.25
C VAL A 665 -25.63 -5.63 -13.33
N ALA A 666 -24.77 -4.68 -12.95
CA ALA A 666 -23.58 -4.29 -13.71
C ALA A 666 -22.40 -5.15 -13.27
N LEU A 667 -21.82 -5.90 -14.19
CA LEU A 667 -20.72 -6.84 -13.97
C LEU A 667 -19.40 -6.26 -14.43
N PHE A 668 -18.45 -6.13 -13.51
CA PHE A 668 -17.10 -5.61 -13.77
C PHE A 668 -16.07 -6.72 -13.65
N TYR A 669 -15.21 -6.92 -14.67
CA TYR A 669 -14.19 -7.97 -14.67
C TYR A 669 -13.07 -7.71 -15.69
N ASP A 670 -11.93 -8.42 -15.55
CA ASP A 670 -10.87 -8.48 -16.56
C ASP A 670 -10.93 -9.83 -17.30
N PRO A 671 -11.29 -9.86 -18.60
CA PRO A 671 -11.39 -11.09 -19.36
C PRO A 671 -10.03 -11.78 -19.64
N SER A 672 -8.93 -11.10 -19.37
CA SER A 672 -7.56 -11.66 -19.53
C SER A 672 -7.02 -12.28 -18.24
N ASN A 673 -7.64 -12.02 -17.10
CA ASN A 673 -7.21 -12.54 -15.81
C ASN A 673 -8.02 -13.80 -15.44
N LEU A 674 -7.30 -14.87 -15.10
CA LEU A 674 -7.90 -16.20 -14.90
C LEU A 674 -8.90 -16.26 -13.75
N TYR A 675 -8.66 -15.52 -12.66
CA TYR A 675 -9.54 -15.45 -11.51
C TYR A 675 -10.80 -14.64 -11.83
N THR A 676 -10.63 -13.42 -12.30
CA THR A 676 -11.74 -12.48 -12.50
C THR A 676 -12.70 -12.96 -13.59
N GLN A 677 -12.16 -13.51 -14.69
CA GLN A 677 -12.96 -14.12 -15.77
C GLN A 677 -13.77 -15.30 -15.24
N SER A 678 -13.14 -16.23 -14.52
CA SER A 678 -13.81 -17.41 -13.96
C SER A 678 -14.93 -17.02 -13.00
N LEU A 679 -14.68 -16.07 -12.10
CA LEU A 679 -15.66 -15.59 -11.14
C LEU A 679 -16.85 -14.89 -11.83
N ALA A 680 -16.57 -14.04 -12.81
CA ALA A 680 -17.58 -13.33 -13.59
C ALA A 680 -18.47 -14.31 -14.38
N ASP A 681 -17.88 -15.30 -15.04
CA ASP A 681 -18.62 -16.30 -15.83
C ASP A 681 -19.51 -17.17 -14.95
N ALA A 682 -19.04 -17.58 -13.79
CA ALA A 682 -19.80 -18.37 -12.84
C ALA A 682 -20.97 -17.57 -12.24
N PHE A 683 -20.71 -16.30 -11.83
CA PHE A 683 -21.77 -15.42 -11.33
C PHE A 683 -22.83 -15.14 -12.40
N ARG A 684 -22.41 -14.75 -13.61
CA ARG A 684 -23.31 -14.51 -14.75
C ARG A 684 -24.21 -15.72 -14.99
N THR A 685 -23.61 -16.91 -15.05
CA THR A 685 -24.30 -18.16 -15.31
C THR A 685 -25.40 -18.42 -14.26
N GLN A 686 -25.07 -18.33 -12.98
CA GLN A 686 -26.01 -18.57 -11.89
C GLN A 686 -27.09 -17.49 -11.83
N PHE A 687 -26.69 -16.21 -11.83
CA PHE A 687 -27.63 -15.10 -11.66
C PHE A 687 -28.66 -15.01 -12.76
N THR A 688 -28.27 -15.32 -14.03
CA THR A 688 -29.22 -15.35 -15.15
C THR A 688 -30.08 -16.61 -15.17
N ALA A 689 -29.58 -17.74 -14.66
CA ALA A 689 -30.37 -18.98 -14.52
C ALA A 689 -31.52 -18.80 -13.53
N ASP A 690 -31.33 -17.92 -12.51
CA ASP A 690 -32.39 -17.58 -11.54
C ASP A 690 -33.39 -16.54 -12.09
N GLY A 691 -33.29 -16.19 -13.38
CA GLY A 691 -34.21 -15.29 -14.09
C GLY A 691 -33.86 -13.79 -13.98
N ASN A 692 -32.73 -13.45 -13.37
CA ASN A 692 -32.21 -12.08 -13.23
C ASN A 692 -31.38 -11.66 -14.46
N LYS A 693 -30.91 -10.41 -14.53
CA LYS A 693 -30.25 -9.87 -15.72
C LYS A 693 -28.89 -9.24 -15.41
N ILE A 694 -27.91 -9.51 -16.26
CA ILE A 694 -26.72 -8.69 -16.38
C ILE A 694 -27.05 -7.59 -17.40
N VAL A 695 -27.18 -6.34 -16.93
CA VAL A 695 -27.64 -5.21 -17.76
C VAL A 695 -26.45 -4.44 -18.34
N ALA A 696 -25.27 -4.53 -17.73
CA ALA A 696 -24.03 -3.97 -18.23
C ALA A 696 -22.86 -4.91 -17.96
N GLU A 697 -21.94 -5.04 -18.90
CA GLU A 697 -20.69 -5.80 -18.74
C GLU A 697 -19.48 -4.90 -19.02
N GLU A 698 -18.78 -4.52 -17.95
CA GLU A 698 -17.71 -3.56 -17.98
C GLU A 698 -16.35 -4.27 -17.83
N LYS A 699 -15.49 -4.08 -18.84
CA LYS A 699 -14.19 -4.74 -18.91
C LYS A 699 -13.08 -3.77 -18.53
N TYR A 700 -12.30 -4.12 -17.52
CA TYR A 700 -11.12 -3.35 -17.11
C TYR A 700 -9.85 -4.21 -17.24
N THR A 701 -8.70 -3.70 -16.83
CA THR A 701 -7.44 -4.45 -16.76
C THR A 701 -6.94 -4.45 -15.32
N VAL A 702 -6.75 -5.64 -14.76
CA VAL A 702 -6.23 -5.83 -13.40
C VAL A 702 -4.90 -5.09 -13.22
N GLY A 703 -4.78 -4.33 -12.11
CA GLY A 703 -3.61 -3.52 -11.80
C GLY A 703 -3.48 -2.21 -12.59
N LYS A 704 -4.41 -1.94 -13.52
CA LYS A 704 -4.48 -0.69 -14.31
C LYS A 704 -5.93 -0.21 -14.47
N PRO A 705 -6.71 -0.15 -13.41
CA PRO A 705 -8.11 0.18 -13.53
C PRO A 705 -8.34 1.66 -13.85
N THR A 706 -9.36 1.92 -14.69
CA THR A 706 -9.92 3.24 -14.96
C THR A 706 -11.43 3.09 -14.99
N PHE A 707 -12.10 3.40 -13.88
CA PHE A 707 -13.51 3.08 -13.73
C PHE A 707 -14.47 4.21 -14.07
N THR A 708 -14.04 5.48 -14.06
CA THR A 708 -14.93 6.64 -14.26
C THR A 708 -15.80 6.51 -15.51
N GLN A 709 -15.24 6.12 -16.67
CA GLN A 709 -16.02 5.94 -17.90
C GLN A 709 -16.91 4.71 -17.84
N LEU A 710 -16.38 3.59 -17.33
CA LEU A 710 -17.13 2.33 -17.20
C LEU A 710 -18.34 2.48 -16.26
N LEU A 711 -18.19 3.23 -15.18
CA LEU A 711 -19.27 3.55 -14.25
C LEU A 711 -20.36 4.40 -14.94
N ASN A 712 -19.96 5.42 -15.72
CA ASN A 712 -20.91 6.23 -16.47
C ASN A 712 -21.68 5.39 -17.52
N ASP A 713 -20.99 4.50 -18.22
CA ASP A 713 -21.62 3.61 -19.21
C ASP A 713 -22.60 2.64 -18.52
N ALA A 714 -22.18 2.02 -17.41
CA ALA A 714 -23.02 1.11 -16.63
C ALA A 714 -24.26 1.81 -16.05
N GLU A 715 -24.15 3.07 -15.59
CA GLU A 715 -25.28 3.83 -15.02
C GLU A 715 -26.42 4.03 -16.02
N THR A 716 -26.13 4.14 -17.32
CA THR A 716 -27.14 4.28 -18.38
C THR A 716 -28.09 3.08 -18.50
N HIS A 717 -27.68 1.91 -17.96
CA HIS A 717 -28.45 0.65 -17.98
C HIS A 717 -29.28 0.42 -16.73
N ASN A 718 -29.26 1.36 -15.77
CA ASN A 718 -30.02 1.32 -14.51
C ASN A 718 -29.82 0.02 -13.70
N PRO A 719 -28.60 -0.39 -13.35
CA PRO A 719 -28.38 -1.53 -12.47
C PRO A 719 -28.84 -1.23 -11.04
N ASP A 720 -29.22 -2.26 -10.31
CA ASP A 720 -29.54 -2.18 -8.86
C ASP A 720 -28.44 -2.75 -7.97
N LEU A 721 -27.37 -3.32 -8.57
CA LEU A 721 -26.17 -3.83 -7.90
C LEU A 721 -24.97 -3.77 -8.84
N ILE A 722 -23.79 -3.53 -8.32
CA ILE A 722 -22.52 -3.82 -8.98
C ILE A 722 -22.01 -5.17 -8.50
N TYR A 723 -21.72 -6.09 -9.43
CA TYR A 723 -20.91 -7.27 -9.13
C TYR A 723 -19.50 -7.05 -9.64
N PHE A 724 -18.53 -7.00 -8.70
CA PHE A 724 -17.13 -6.74 -8.99
C PHE A 724 -16.30 -8.03 -8.85
N ALA A 725 -16.02 -8.66 -9.99
CA ALA A 725 -15.11 -9.78 -10.06
C ALA A 725 -13.67 -9.28 -10.21
N GLY A 726 -13.02 -8.97 -9.08
CA GLY A 726 -11.71 -8.34 -9.06
C GLY A 726 -11.01 -8.43 -7.72
N TYR A 727 -9.86 -7.77 -7.62
CA TYR A 727 -9.04 -7.72 -6.41
C TYR A 727 -9.34 -6.47 -5.59
N ALA A 728 -8.99 -6.50 -4.31
CA ALA A 728 -9.20 -5.40 -3.37
C ALA A 728 -8.53 -4.09 -3.81
N SER A 729 -7.33 -4.15 -4.40
CA SER A 729 -6.61 -2.99 -4.93
C SER A 729 -7.38 -2.30 -6.06
N ASP A 730 -7.96 -3.06 -7.01
CA ASP A 730 -8.76 -2.51 -8.09
C ASP A 730 -10.13 -2.03 -7.57
N ALA A 731 -10.75 -2.78 -6.62
CA ALA A 731 -11.97 -2.36 -5.95
C ALA A 731 -11.79 -1.04 -5.20
N SER A 732 -10.61 -0.79 -4.64
CA SER A 732 -10.26 0.48 -4.00
C SER A 732 -10.35 1.67 -4.97
N VAL A 733 -9.91 1.48 -6.22
CA VAL A 733 -10.05 2.50 -7.28
C VAL A 733 -11.51 2.67 -7.69
N LEU A 734 -12.25 1.55 -7.89
CA LEU A 734 -13.69 1.60 -8.17
C LEU A 734 -14.45 2.41 -7.13
N LEU A 735 -14.20 2.14 -5.84
CA LEU A 735 -14.84 2.82 -4.72
C LEU A 735 -14.51 4.33 -4.68
N THR A 736 -13.30 4.70 -5.09
CA THR A 736 -12.87 6.11 -5.18
C THR A 736 -13.52 6.82 -6.37
N ASP A 737 -13.72 6.12 -7.48
CA ASP A 737 -14.30 6.65 -8.71
C ASP A 737 -15.84 6.69 -8.70
N LEU A 738 -16.49 6.06 -7.70
CA LEU A 738 -17.95 6.04 -7.61
C LEU A 738 -18.52 7.47 -7.52
N PRO A 739 -19.57 7.78 -8.31
CA PRO A 739 -20.25 9.07 -8.22
C PRO A 739 -20.80 9.35 -6.81
N THR A 740 -20.69 10.60 -6.36
CA THR A 740 -21.23 11.06 -5.08
C THR A 740 -22.72 11.46 -5.15
N SER A 741 -23.29 11.48 -6.35
CA SER A 741 -24.70 11.77 -6.62
C SER A 741 -25.21 10.85 -7.73
N GLY A 742 -26.52 10.76 -7.92
CA GLY A 742 -27.12 9.85 -8.88
C GLY A 742 -27.42 8.47 -8.28
N GLN A 743 -27.76 7.52 -9.15
CA GLN A 743 -28.15 6.18 -8.75
C GLN A 743 -26.98 5.44 -8.06
N PHE A 744 -25.77 5.59 -8.58
CA PHE A 744 -24.57 4.93 -8.06
C PHE A 744 -24.09 5.46 -6.71
N ALA A 745 -24.58 6.62 -6.25
CA ALA A 745 -24.18 7.18 -4.94
C ALA A 745 -24.46 6.24 -3.75
N ASN A 746 -25.44 5.33 -3.86
CA ASN A 746 -25.85 4.41 -2.79
C ASN A 746 -25.91 2.93 -3.23
N LEU A 747 -25.43 2.61 -4.43
CA LEU A 747 -25.52 1.27 -4.96
C LEU A 747 -24.61 0.32 -4.15
N GLN A 748 -25.12 -0.88 -3.80
CA GLN A 748 -24.33 -1.90 -3.14
C GLN A 748 -23.39 -2.57 -4.13
N ILE A 749 -22.30 -3.10 -3.63
CA ILE A 749 -21.28 -3.80 -4.42
C ILE A 749 -21.10 -5.19 -3.82
N MET A 750 -21.23 -6.21 -4.63
CA MET A 750 -20.97 -7.61 -4.28
C MET A 750 -19.74 -8.11 -5.03
N GLY A 751 -18.93 -8.96 -4.41
CA GLY A 751 -17.79 -9.57 -5.09
C GLY A 751 -17.34 -10.90 -4.49
N GLY A 752 -16.13 -11.33 -4.84
CA GLY A 752 -15.54 -12.60 -4.41
C GLY A 752 -14.55 -12.44 -3.26
N ASP A 753 -13.88 -13.55 -2.93
CA ASP A 753 -12.92 -13.71 -1.84
C ASP A 753 -11.73 -12.72 -1.89
N ALA A 754 -11.25 -12.38 -3.07
CA ALA A 754 -10.13 -11.44 -3.24
C ALA A 754 -10.46 -9.98 -2.84
N LEU A 755 -11.69 -9.68 -2.42
CA LEU A 755 -12.07 -8.41 -1.78
C LEU A 755 -11.78 -8.41 -0.27
N TYR A 756 -11.40 -9.54 0.31
CA TYR A 756 -11.05 -9.63 1.73
C TYR A 756 -9.62 -9.14 2.05
N GLU A 757 -8.81 -8.88 1.05
CA GLU A 757 -7.42 -8.41 1.20
C GLU A 757 -7.38 -6.98 1.78
N LEU A 758 -6.91 -6.85 3.03
CA LEU A 758 -6.95 -5.57 3.78
C LEU A 758 -5.93 -4.55 3.31
N GLY A 759 -4.77 -5.00 2.84
CA GLY A 759 -3.71 -4.15 2.31
C GLY A 759 -4.04 -3.51 0.96
N GLY A 760 -5.06 -4.01 0.26
CA GLY A 760 -5.47 -3.54 -1.05
C GLY A 760 -6.24 -2.22 -1.06
N TYR A 761 -6.82 -1.79 0.07
CA TYR A 761 -7.69 -0.61 0.11
C TYR A 761 -6.95 0.66 0.53
N THR A 762 -7.05 1.70 -0.31
CA THR A 762 -6.54 3.03 0.03
C THR A 762 -7.48 3.74 1.04
N SER A 763 -6.95 4.75 1.72
CA SER A 763 -7.73 5.55 2.67
C SER A 763 -8.91 6.27 2.01
N SER A 764 -8.80 6.66 0.73
CA SER A 764 -9.87 7.31 -0.03
C SER A 764 -11.08 6.42 -0.29
N ALA A 765 -10.89 5.10 -0.33
CA ALA A 765 -11.97 4.13 -0.49
C ALA A 765 -12.71 3.83 0.82
N HIS A 766 -12.21 4.28 1.98
CA HIS A 766 -12.69 3.86 3.30
C HIS A 766 -14.18 4.13 3.55
N ASP A 767 -14.68 5.31 3.22
CA ASP A 767 -16.08 5.68 3.48
C ASP A 767 -17.04 4.95 2.53
N ALA A 768 -16.59 4.67 1.30
CA ALA A 768 -17.37 3.94 0.31
C ALA A 768 -17.37 2.41 0.55
N ARG A 769 -16.41 1.86 1.32
CA ARG A 769 -16.33 0.42 1.63
C ARG A 769 -17.54 -0.14 2.37
N VAL A 770 -18.30 0.67 3.09
CA VAL A 770 -19.52 0.23 3.77
C VAL A 770 -20.62 -0.30 2.82
N ARG A 771 -20.39 -0.19 1.51
CA ARG A 771 -21.24 -0.75 0.46
C ARG A 771 -20.77 -2.12 -0.04
N LEU A 772 -19.63 -2.61 0.44
CA LEU A 772 -19.06 -3.88 0.01
C LEU A 772 -19.67 -5.06 0.76
N HIS A 773 -20.07 -6.05 -0.02
CA HIS A 773 -20.37 -7.40 0.38
C HIS A 773 -19.53 -8.35 -0.45
N PHE A 774 -19.02 -9.41 0.12
CA PHE A 774 -18.24 -10.40 -0.64
C PHE A 774 -18.25 -11.76 0.01
N THR A 775 -18.05 -12.79 -0.79
CA THR A 775 -17.81 -14.15 -0.32
C THR A 775 -16.40 -14.31 0.18
N THR A 776 -16.19 -15.13 1.19
CA THR A 776 -14.86 -15.58 1.63
C THR A 776 -14.88 -17.04 2.05
N PHE A 777 -13.70 -17.67 2.11
CA PHE A 777 -13.54 -19.09 2.43
C PHE A 777 -13.12 -19.32 3.88
N ALA A 778 -12.74 -18.25 4.60
CA ALA A 778 -12.35 -18.28 5.99
C ALA A 778 -12.58 -16.91 6.66
N TYR A 779 -13.01 -16.95 7.91
CA TYR A 779 -13.21 -15.76 8.71
C TYR A 779 -12.89 -16.07 10.19
N PRO A 780 -12.01 -15.31 10.86
CA PRO A 780 -11.53 -15.69 12.20
C PRO A 780 -12.62 -15.71 13.28
N ASP A 781 -13.66 -14.87 13.15
CA ASP A 781 -14.76 -14.83 14.14
C ASP A 781 -15.82 -15.90 13.91
N GLU A 782 -15.76 -16.65 12.82
CA GLU A 782 -16.68 -17.74 12.54
C GLU A 782 -16.73 -18.74 13.70
N TRP A 783 -15.58 -19.07 14.30
CA TRP A 783 -15.51 -19.96 15.45
C TRP A 783 -16.22 -19.45 16.69
N GLN A 784 -16.26 -18.14 16.92
CA GLN A 784 -17.03 -17.55 18.01
C GLN A 784 -18.52 -17.71 17.75
N ILE A 785 -18.97 -17.54 16.51
CA ILE A 785 -20.38 -17.69 16.09
C ILE A 785 -20.78 -19.15 16.22
N VAL A 786 -19.99 -20.08 15.68
CA VAL A 786 -20.25 -21.53 15.74
C VAL A 786 -20.29 -22.02 17.18
N CYS A 787 -19.33 -21.59 18.04
CA CYS A 787 -19.29 -22.02 19.42
C CYS A 787 -20.40 -21.40 20.28
N SER A 788 -20.84 -20.17 19.99
CA SER A 788 -21.95 -19.54 20.69
C SER A 788 -23.32 -20.12 20.34
N SER A 789 -23.47 -20.63 19.11
CA SER A 789 -24.71 -21.24 18.63
C SER A 789 -24.83 -22.73 18.98
N SER A 790 -23.70 -23.40 19.28
CA SER A 790 -23.72 -24.81 19.68
C SER A 790 -24.17 -24.98 21.13
N HIS A 791 -25.34 -25.56 21.33
CA HIS A 791 -25.88 -25.89 22.65
C HIS A 791 -25.17 -27.07 23.34
N SER A 792 -24.19 -27.68 22.73
CA SER A 792 -23.35 -28.74 23.29
C SER A 792 -22.03 -28.12 23.77
N GLY A 793 -21.75 -28.22 25.07
CA GLY A 793 -20.57 -27.68 25.75
C GLY A 793 -19.20 -28.25 25.31
N ALA A 794 -19.09 -28.71 24.07
CA ALA A 794 -17.88 -29.33 23.49
C ALA A 794 -17.20 -28.49 22.39
N CYS A 795 -17.70 -27.30 22.06
CA CYS A 795 -17.06 -26.41 21.08
C CYS A 795 -15.92 -25.63 21.74
N SER A 796 -14.69 -25.80 21.25
CA SER A 796 -13.53 -25.02 21.69
C SER A 796 -12.91 -24.29 20.50
N THR A 797 -12.50 -23.06 20.71
CA THR A 797 -11.72 -22.32 19.71
C THR A 797 -10.43 -23.06 19.40
N PRO A 798 -10.05 -23.27 18.12
CA PRO A 798 -8.81 -23.93 17.75
C PRO A 798 -7.57 -23.31 18.37
N SER A 799 -6.56 -24.14 18.70
CA SER A 799 -5.27 -23.70 19.25
C SER A 799 -4.54 -22.72 18.33
N PHE A 800 -4.76 -22.82 17.03
CA PHE A 800 -4.19 -21.94 16.00
C PHE A 800 -4.24 -20.44 16.38
N PHE A 801 -5.38 -19.95 16.88
CA PHE A 801 -5.51 -18.52 17.22
C PHE A 801 -4.60 -18.11 18.39
N GLY A 802 -4.36 -19.00 19.33
CA GLY A 802 -3.42 -18.80 20.42
C GLY A 802 -1.96 -18.87 19.94
N GLU A 803 -1.65 -19.84 19.09
CA GLU A 803 -0.32 -20.02 18.50
C GLU A 803 0.04 -18.86 17.55
N TYR A 804 -0.91 -18.42 16.71
CA TYR A 804 -0.75 -17.26 15.85
C TYR A 804 -0.43 -16.00 16.66
N LYS A 805 -1.21 -15.75 17.72
CA LYS A 805 -0.96 -14.62 18.60
C LYS A 805 0.40 -14.72 19.30
N ALA A 806 0.77 -15.92 19.76
CA ALA A 806 2.06 -16.15 20.42
C ALA A 806 3.24 -15.92 19.47
N ALA A 807 3.07 -16.26 18.17
CA ALA A 807 4.08 -16.05 17.15
C ALA A 807 4.29 -14.54 16.82
N TYR A 808 3.20 -13.79 16.65
CA TYR A 808 3.24 -12.45 16.05
C TYR A 808 2.98 -11.31 17.04
N ASP A 809 2.44 -11.57 18.23
CA ASP A 809 2.28 -10.60 19.32
C ASP A 809 2.60 -11.22 20.70
N PRO A 810 3.83 -11.80 20.86
CA PRO A 810 4.20 -12.53 22.08
C PRO A 810 4.11 -11.68 23.36
N ASN A 811 4.29 -10.36 23.24
CA ASN A 811 4.27 -9.42 24.35
C ASN A 811 2.88 -8.78 24.55
N ASN A 812 1.87 -9.16 23.76
CA ASN A 812 0.51 -8.63 23.82
C ASN A 812 0.47 -7.09 23.70
N GLN A 813 1.32 -6.55 22.83
CA GLN A 813 1.46 -5.10 22.62
C GLN A 813 0.43 -4.54 21.63
N HIS A 814 -0.09 -5.37 20.72
CA HIS A 814 -1.00 -4.97 19.66
C HIS A 814 -2.46 -5.31 19.98
N LYS A 815 -2.94 -4.91 21.15
CA LYS A 815 -4.32 -5.14 21.59
C LYS A 815 -5.32 -4.47 20.65
N GLY A 816 -6.24 -5.26 20.11
CA GLY A 816 -7.34 -4.75 19.30
C GLY A 816 -6.98 -4.35 17.87
N GLY A 817 -5.81 -4.70 17.38
CA GLY A 817 -5.46 -4.58 15.96
C GLY A 817 -6.41 -5.44 15.11
N PRO A 818 -6.87 -4.95 13.94
CA PRO A 818 -7.81 -5.71 13.14
C PRO A 818 -7.21 -7.02 12.61
N TYR A 819 -5.94 -7.03 12.18
CA TYR A 819 -5.26 -8.20 11.60
C TYR A 819 -3.74 -8.03 11.65
N GLY A 820 -3.02 -9.13 11.39
CA GLY A 820 -1.58 -9.10 11.16
C GLY A 820 -0.70 -9.32 12.40
N TYR A 821 -1.24 -9.12 13.62
CA TYR A 821 -0.51 -9.38 14.87
C TYR A 821 -1.28 -10.29 15.82
N THR A 822 -2.54 -9.95 16.10
CA THR A 822 -3.36 -10.69 17.09
C THR A 822 -4.47 -11.49 16.45
N ARG A 823 -4.74 -11.28 15.16
CA ARG A 823 -5.88 -11.83 14.46
C ARG A 823 -5.49 -12.16 13.02
N ALA A 824 -5.47 -13.43 12.71
CA ALA A 824 -5.29 -13.93 11.35
C ALA A 824 -6.46 -13.52 10.45
N ASP A 825 -6.22 -13.19 9.21
CA ASP A 825 -7.26 -13.02 8.19
C ASP A 825 -7.53 -14.34 7.43
N GLY A 826 -8.32 -14.25 6.34
CA GLY A 826 -8.68 -15.41 5.53
C GLY A 826 -7.48 -16.06 4.86
N ASP A 827 -6.53 -15.29 4.35
CA ASP A 827 -5.37 -15.79 3.61
C ASP A 827 -4.40 -16.51 4.54
N VAL A 828 -4.15 -15.98 5.74
CA VAL A 828 -3.37 -16.64 6.79
C VAL A 828 -4.00 -17.99 7.16
N ILE A 829 -5.32 -18.02 7.39
CA ILE A 829 -6.05 -19.24 7.78
C ILE A 829 -5.95 -20.30 6.70
N LEU A 830 -6.15 -19.92 5.44
CA LEU A 830 -6.09 -20.86 4.32
C LEU A 830 -4.67 -21.38 4.05
N SER A 831 -3.66 -20.52 4.25
CA SER A 831 -2.26 -20.90 4.15
C SER A 831 -1.86 -21.90 5.25
N TYR A 832 -2.32 -21.65 6.49
CA TYR A 832 -2.18 -22.63 7.57
C TYR A 832 -2.85 -23.97 7.21
N ASP A 833 -4.09 -23.93 6.74
CA ASP A 833 -4.85 -25.14 6.39
C ASP A 833 -4.22 -25.92 5.23
N ALA A 834 -3.69 -25.24 4.21
CA ALA A 834 -2.96 -25.87 3.11
C ALA A 834 -1.69 -26.57 3.61
N THR A 835 -0.94 -25.92 4.50
CA THR A 835 0.25 -26.49 5.12
C THR A 835 -0.11 -27.65 6.07
N LEU A 836 -1.12 -27.48 6.94
CA LEU A 836 -1.66 -28.50 7.83
C LEU A 836 -2.02 -29.79 7.08
N VAL A 837 -2.71 -29.65 5.95
CA VAL A 837 -3.14 -30.78 5.11
C VAL A 837 -1.94 -31.52 4.53
N MET A 838 -0.93 -30.80 4.02
CA MET A 838 0.30 -31.38 3.50
C MET A 838 1.06 -32.13 4.58
N LEU A 839 1.24 -31.53 5.75
CA LEU A 839 1.98 -32.13 6.87
C LEU A 839 1.25 -33.32 7.45
N THR A 840 -0.08 -33.26 7.60
CA THR A 840 -0.90 -34.39 8.06
C THR A 840 -0.86 -35.55 7.06
N ALA A 841 -0.94 -35.26 5.75
CA ALA A 841 -0.78 -36.29 4.71
C ALA A 841 0.62 -36.89 4.71
N GLY A 842 1.65 -36.04 4.86
CA GLY A 842 3.04 -36.47 5.02
C GLY A 842 3.24 -37.41 6.21
N GLY A 843 2.65 -37.05 7.36
CA GLY A 843 2.66 -37.89 8.56
C GLY A 843 2.01 -39.29 8.32
N LYS A 844 0.90 -39.33 7.59
CA LYS A 844 0.25 -40.58 7.19
C LYS A 844 1.10 -41.43 6.24
N ALA A 845 1.93 -40.81 5.42
CA ALA A 845 2.87 -41.48 4.51
C ALA A 845 4.15 -41.99 5.19
N LEU A 846 4.51 -41.42 6.34
CA LEU A 846 5.65 -41.87 7.20
C LEU A 846 5.26 -43.09 8.01
N THR A 847 5.00 -44.21 7.33
CA THR A 847 4.59 -45.48 7.96
C THR A 847 5.76 -46.28 8.53
N GLY A 848 5.55 -46.98 9.68
CA GLY A 848 6.55 -47.80 10.32
C GLY A 848 7.77 -46.99 10.81
N THR A 849 8.96 -47.33 10.37
CA THR A 849 10.22 -46.63 10.74
C THR A 849 10.68 -45.61 9.65
N LYS A 850 9.86 -45.31 8.67
CA LYS A 850 10.22 -44.34 7.61
C LYS A 850 10.45 -42.95 8.19
N THR A 851 11.55 -42.34 7.81
CA THR A 851 11.90 -40.94 8.15
C THR A 851 11.93 -40.03 6.94
N ALA A 852 11.60 -40.53 5.75
CA ALA A 852 11.54 -39.79 4.50
C ALA A 852 10.40 -40.30 3.61
N ILE A 853 9.82 -39.37 2.83
CA ILE A 853 8.78 -39.63 1.82
C ILE A 853 9.11 -38.87 0.53
N THR A 854 8.52 -39.33 -0.57
CA THR A 854 8.66 -38.66 -1.88
C THR A 854 7.45 -37.78 -2.17
N PRO A 855 7.53 -36.85 -3.16
CA PRO A 855 6.37 -36.08 -3.61
C PRO A 855 5.18 -36.95 -4.07
N ASN A 856 5.46 -38.14 -4.60
CA ASN A 856 4.42 -39.10 -4.98
C ASN A 856 3.76 -39.75 -3.77
N ASP A 857 4.52 -40.07 -2.71
CA ASP A 857 3.93 -40.58 -1.45
C ASP A 857 2.96 -39.54 -0.84
N LEU A 858 3.35 -38.26 -0.85
CA LEU A 858 2.50 -37.15 -0.42
C LEU A 858 1.21 -37.07 -1.26
N GLN A 859 1.33 -37.16 -2.59
CA GLN A 859 0.19 -37.14 -3.51
C GLN A 859 -0.78 -38.30 -3.22
N GLN A 860 -0.29 -39.50 -3.01
CA GLN A 860 -1.15 -40.65 -2.69
C GLN A 860 -1.84 -40.47 -1.33
N ALA A 861 -1.17 -39.90 -0.34
CA ALA A 861 -1.74 -39.62 0.97
C ALA A 861 -2.83 -38.53 0.92
N LEU A 862 -2.61 -37.46 0.14
CA LEU A 862 -3.61 -36.37 -0.08
C LEU A 862 -4.91 -36.93 -0.71
N LYS A 863 -4.81 -37.84 -1.66
CA LYS A 863 -5.98 -38.49 -2.27
C LYS A 863 -6.82 -39.28 -1.28
N GLN A 864 -6.28 -39.66 -0.13
CA GLN A 864 -7.01 -40.37 0.91
C GLN A 864 -7.74 -39.47 1.89
N ILE A 865 -7.52 -38.14 1.80
CA ILE A 865 -8.18 -37.12 2.66
C ILE A 865 -9.61 -36.92 2.15
N LYS A 866 -10.53 -37.83 2.54
CA LYS A 866 -11.96 -37.83 2.18
C LYS A 866 -12.78 -38.61 3.18
N GLY A 867 -14.06 -38.25 3.29
CA GLY A 867 -15.01 -38.93 4.20
C GLY A 867 -14.47 -38.93 5.63
N ALA A 868 -14.36 -40.12 6.24
CA ALA A 868 -13.87 -40.30 7.61
C ALA A 868 -12.38 -39.91 7.82
N GLN A 869 -11.64 -39.71 6.73
CA GLN A 869 -10.24 -39.26 6.77
C GLN A 869 -10.09 -37.75 6.53
N ALA A 870 -11.19 -37.03 6.41
CA ALA A 870 -11.18 -35.56 6.30
C ALA A 870 -10.46 -34.93 7.49
N ILE A 871 -9.80 -33.80 7.24
CA ILE A 871 -8.99 -33.08 8.25
C ILE A 871 -9.83 -31.89 8.72
N GLN A 872 -9.89 -31.69 10.04
CA GLN A 872 -10.46 -30.47 10.58
C GLN A 872 -9.40 -29.34 10.49
N GLY A 873 -9.61 -28.42 9.56
CA GLY A 873 -8.86 -27.18 9.46
C GLY A 873 -9.55 -26.04 10.21
N ILE A 874 -8.93 -24.87 10.18
CA ILE A 874 -9.48 -23.64 10.75
C ILE A 874 -10.62 -23.08 9.90
N SER A 875 -10.51 -23.17 8.58
CA SER A 875 -11.57 -22.82 7.62
C SER A 875 -12.61 -23.91 7.45
N GLY A 876 -12.80 -24.78 8.44
CA GLY A 876 -13.73 -25.90 8.40
C GLY A 876 -13.10 -27.22 7.96
N GLN A 877 -13.94 -28.21 7.66
CA GLN A 877 -13.51 -29.54 7.27
C GLN A 877 -12.90 -29.55 5.87
N ILE A 878 -11.74 -30.21 5.72
CA ILE A 878 -11.04 -30.35 4.43
C ILE A 878 -11.09 -31.79 3.98
N SER A 879 -11.66 -32.03 2.81
CA SER A 879 -11.64 -33.31 2.11
C SER A 879 -11.59 -33.04 0.61
N PHE A 880 -10.91 -33.90 -0.15
CA PHE A 880 -10.68 -33.69 -1.57
C PHE A 880 -11.52 -34.59 -2.46
N GLY A 881 -12.04 -34.00 -3.56
CA GLY A 881 -12.61 -34.70 -4.71
C GLY A 881 -11.53 -35.42 -5.54
N SER A 882 -11.99 -36.15 -6.54
CA SER A 882 -11.08 -36.80 -7.49
C SER A 882 -10.31 -35.83 -8.38
N ASP A 883 -10.79 -34.62 -8.46
CA ASP A 883 -10.27 -33.46 -9.20
C ASP A 883 -9.30 -32.57 -8.39
N GLY A 884 -9.13 -32.88 -7.09
CA GLY A 884 -8.26 -32.14 -6.18
C GLY A 884 -8.93 -30.91 -5.52
N ASP A 885 -10.19 -30.64 -5.85
CA ASP A 885 -10.96 -29.57 -5.22
C ASP A 885 -11.50 -30.01 -3.85
N PRO A 886 -11.73 -29.06 -2.91
CA PRO A 886 -12.34 -29.38 -1.64
C PRO A 886 -13.83 -29.74 -1.82
N ILE A 887 -14.30 -30.69 -1.03
CA ILE A 887 -15.71 -31.14 -1.05
C ILE A 887 -16.46 -30.47 0.10
N ASN A 888 -17.61 -29.84 -0.20
CA ASN A 888 -18.52 -29.23 0.78
C ASN A 888 -17.80 -28.20 1.69
N LYS A 889 -16.93 -27.39 1.10
CA LYS A 889 -16.26 -26.31 1.82
C LYS A 889 -17.27 -25.23 2.20
N ALA A 890 -17.19 -24.79 3.44
CA ALA A 890 -18.02 -23.68 3.91
C ALA A 890 -17.66 -22.36 3.19
N LEU A 891 -18.65 -21.54 2.98
CA LEU A 891 -18.55 -20.19 2.42
C LEU A 891 -19.23 -19.24 3.39
N VAL A 892 -18.60 -18.11 3.60
CA VAL A 892 -19.10 -17.04 4.47
C VAL A 892 -19.30 -15.79 3.61
N ILE A 893 -20.36 -15.05 3.85
CA ILE A 893 -20.54 -13.74 3.25
C ILE A 893 -20.26 -12.68 4.30
N LEU A 894 -19.33 -11.80 3.99
CA LEU A 894 -18.96 -10.67 4.81
C LEU A 894 -19.53 -9.38 4.23
N LYS A 895 -19.86 -8.45 5.12
CA LYS A 895 -20.13 -7.05 4.78
C LYS A 895 -19.20 -6.14 5.55
N VAL A 896 -18.96 -4.98 4.99
CA VAL A 896 -18.19 -3.93 5.66
C VAL A 896 -19.14 -3.02 6.42
N ILE A 897 -18.87 -2.81 7.70
CA ILE A 897 -19.62 -1.86 8.54
C ILE A 897 -18.81 -0.58 8.75
N GLN A 898 -19.46 0.44 9.29
CA GLN A 898 -18.81 1.72 9.61
C GLN A 898 -17.55 1.50 10.47
N GLY A 899 -16.45 2.15 10.07
CA GLY A 899 -15.12 1.95 10.68
C GLY A 899 -14.27 0.91 9.95
N GLY A 900 -14.75 0.33 8.84
CA GLY A 900 -13.99 -0.60 8.00
C GLY A 900 -13.86 -2.02 8.56
N PHE A 901 -14.69 -2.37 9.54
CA PHE A 901 -14.71 -3.74 10.08
C PHE A 901 -15.54 -4.64 9.19
N PHE A 902 -15.07 -5.87 9.03
CA PHE A 902 -15.80 -6.93 8.38
C PHE A 902 -16.62 -7.69 9.41
N VAL A 903 -17.87 -7.97 9.06
CA VAL A 903 -18.77 -8.78 9.88
C VAL A 903 -19.45 -9.81 9.00
N GLN A 904 -19.68 -11.01 9.55
CA GLN A 904 -20.43 -12.03 8.87
C GLN A 904 -21.89 -11.57 8.73
N ASP A 905 -22.43 -11.69 7.52
CA ASP A 905 -23.81 -11.31 7.19
C ASP A 905 -24.65 -12.52 6.80
N ALA A 906 -24.02 -13.57 6.22
CA ALA A 906 -24.65 -14.85 5.90
C ALA A 906 -23.63 -15.99 5.89
#